data_67e7c66f50377d43100872bed3d0ca65
#
_entry.id   67e7c66f50377d43100872bed3d0ca65
#
_cell.length_a   1.000
_cell.length_b   1.000
_cell.length_c   1.000
_cell.angle_alpha   90.00
_cell.angle_beta   90.00
_cell.angle_gamma   90.00
#
_symmetry.space_group_name_H-M   'P 1'
#
loop_
_entity.id
_entity.type
_entity.pdbx_description
1 polymer ?
#
loop_
_entity_poly.entity_id
_entity_poly.type
_entity_poly.pdbx_seq_one_letter_code
_entity_poly.pdbx_strand_id
1 'polypeptide(L)'
;GMLINDLAAITIGNYNMNENLFHDLNFGIEIHNSNVDVVNCRFEKMTTDYVYAQQPYLVQAPFGAALTARRTNDFKYNLNVSPLTNGGTTIDNAQYGIYTNFYSATIKGISMKNVDVGTKSEESHSKCSVVVMQCNIEAFYKGIDWVDNDGASLMRAEDNTIVVERKNQYSKGGMCISMNEFVQGNNANYQIVNNNHLETKGTATGIFARGVENASVKDNLIFTNLSQQPTSGASGMVFENGSMNSVSCNAVTNTIPHSNIKTVGLFVSMSTNNKINCNNFGTNLVQGSTGPYRGMSFAGECDVFNDVAGNVMTECVEGLYLNNVSRIGQQIHRGNVWSNPTIGNTTAINQNVFNSNYLNSRIRYNPNSGTAYYPNTISPPLWFDPDISTSDFTSCGTQVCNTAITGGGGDEEHLKQVALDSAISFDYRDENLNQAQSNLYALLQEDSLLRASDSVFQNFYGNKQTVAIGQLQAVKESMSAANRFTPMQEATLALADSLIKIMTDSIAVLDSLYATDSISGYSTLRENLITTLNTLNVTVATLLQQHDAIADSTFNAAALKNSAVLPAELPEINHKQVNEMILQYKENGQGSISSNFAALFAIAQQCPYSGGPAVYQARALLEKINDTLEYYDDAVCLQSGIYRLMTTDVNSIAVAYDYKLIPNPASQQVTVALNFTNEEAVHFEIRNVLGAKINEFAIDKGIKSIVISVNNYDQGIYFIRMRKDGLTLNTKKLIVIQ
;
A
#
# COMPACT_ATOMS: atom_id res chain seq x y z
N GLY A 1 -4.18 25.16 -24.50
CA GLY A 1 -3.00 24.88 -23.70
C GLY A 1 -1.70 25.22 -24.42
N MET A 2 -0.64 25.10 -23.69
CA MET A 2 0.73 25.35 -24.18
C MET A 2 1.45 24.02 -24.30
N LEU A 3 2.14 23.78 -25.42
CA LEU A 3 3.03 22.64 -25.62
C LEU A 3 4.48 23.13 -25.62
N ILE A 4 5.33 22.49 -24.82
CA ILE A 4 6.77 22.75 -24.75
C ILE A 4 7.48 21.45 -25.06
N ASN A 5 8.36 21.49 -26.04
CA ASN A 5 9.05 20.30 -26.51
C ASN A 5 10.54 20.60 -26.80
N ASP A 6 11.41 19.73 -26.25
CA ASP A 6 12.86 19.71 -26.52
C ASP A 6 13.59 21.04 -26.24
N LEU A 7 13.19 21.73 -25.16
CA LEU A 7 13.85 22.95 -24.71
C LEU A 7 14.83 22.69 -23.56
N ALA A 8 16.03 23.23 -23.68
CA ALA A 8 17.08 23.07 -22.68
C ALA A 8 16.65 23.66 -21.31
N ALA A 9 16.07 24.85 -21.30
CA ALA A 9 15.46 25.46 -20.12
C ALA A 9 14.50 26.59 -20.53
N ILE A 10 13.38 26.71 -19.82
CA ILE A 10 12.41 27.79 -20.00
C ILE A 10 11.69 28.11 -18.69
N THR A 11 11.42 29.38 -18.46
CA THR A 11 10.56 29.85 -17.36
C THR A 11 9.20 30.30 -17.92
N ILE A 12 8.13 29.79 -17.36
CA ILE A 12 6.75 30.18 -17.67
C ILE A 12 6.20 30.94 -16.46
N GLY A 13 5.76 32.15 -16.73
CA GLY A 13 5.30 33.06 -15.70
C GLY A 13 6.25 34.22 -15.50
N ASN A 14 5.89 35.10 -14.61
CA ASN A 14 6.64 36.33 -14.36
C ASN A 14 6.92 36.47 -12.88
N TYR A 15 8.17 36.70 -12.54
CA TYR A 15 8.58 37.04 -11.17
C TYR A 15 8.04 38.41 -10.69
N ASN A 16 7.50 39.25 -11.59
CA ASN A 16 7.09 40.64 -11.34
C ASN A 16 5.58 40.87 -11.27
N MET A 17 4.81 40.00 -10.61
CA MET A 17 3.43 40.23 -10.18
C MET A 17 2.27 40.08 -11.20
N ASN A 18 2.47 39.86 -12.46
CA ASN A 18 1.38 39.53 -13.37
C ASN A 18 1.20 38.00 -13.46
N GLU A 19 0.03 37.54 -13.03
CA GLU A 19 -0.37 36.15 -13.05
C GLU A 19 -0.69 35.72 -14.50
N ASN A 20 -0.15 34.57 -14.95
CA ASN A 20 -0.57 33.96 -16.21
C ASN A 20 -1.76 33.05 -15.97
N LEU A 21 -2.88 33.37 -16.62
CA LEU A 21 -4.13 32.60 -16.47
C LEU A 21 -4.29 31.59 -17.62
N PHE A 22 -4.44 30.34 -17.26
CA PHE A 22 -4.87 29.23 -18.11
C PHE A 22 -6.28 28.84 -17.68
N HIS A 23 -7.29 29.03 -18.54
CA HIS A 23 -8.69 28.86 -18.17
C HIS A 23 -9.50 28.16 -19.25
N ASP A 24 -10.43 27.27 -18.85
CA ASP A 24 -11.33 26.50 -19.72
C ASP A 24 -10.58 25.72 -20.82
N LEU A 25 -9.56 24.93 -20.41
CA LEU A 25 -8.71 24.15 -21.31
C LEU A 25 -8.78 22.66 -21.01
N ASN A 26 -8.55 21.82 -22.00
CA ASN A 26 -8.41 20.37 -21.81
C ASN A 26 -7.08 20.01 -21.13
N PHE A 27 -6.06 20.84 -21.30
CA PHE A 27 -4.80 20.81 -20.56
C PHE A 27 -4.21 22.23 -20.51
N GLY A 28 -3.49 22.54 -19.43
CA GLY A 28 -2.85 23.84 -19.27
C GLY A 28 -1.51 23.87 -20.01
N ILE A 29 -0.48 23.21 -19.46
CA ILE A 29 0.85 23.12 -20.06
C ILE A 29 1.25 21.66 -20.16
N GLU A 30 1.63 21.24 -21.37
CA GLU A 30 2.20 19.94 -21.66
C GLU A 30 3.68 20.10 -21.99
N ILE A 31 4.55 19.38 -21.27
CA ILE A 31 5.99 19.50 -21.30
C ILE A 31 6.59 18.18 -21.74
N HIS A 32 7.40 18.22 -22.78
CA HIS A 32 8.18 17.09 -23.26
C HIS A 32 9.66 17.44 -23.26
N ASN A 33 10.51 16.58 -22.70
CA ASN A 33 11.97 16.66 -22.83
C ASN A 33 12.55 18.07 -22.58
N SER A 34 12.05 18.78 -21.58
CA SER A 34 12.41 20.19 -21.35
C SER A 34 12.58 20.48 -19.87
N ASN A 35 13.54 21.32 -19.52
CA ASN A 35 13.61 21.86 -18.16
C ASN A 35 12.69 23.07 -18.05
N VAL A 36 11.73 23.04 -17.12
CA VAL A 36 10.69 24.08 -17.05
C VAL A 36 10.51 24.55 -15.61
N ASP A 37 10.57 25.87 -15.44
CA ASP A 37 10.14 26.55 -14.23
C ASP A 37 8.76 27.16 -14.46
N VAL A 38 7.80 26.81 -13.62
CA VAL A 38 6.44 27.37 -13.63
C VAL A 38 6.26 28.23 -12.40
N VAL A 39 6.08 29.51 -12.60
CA VAL A 39 6.02 30.51 -11.54
C VAL A 39 4.84 31.45 -11.74
N ASN A 40 4.10 31.73 -10.68
CA ASN A 40 2.99 32.67 -10.71
C ASN A 40 1.99 32.42 -11.85
N CYS A 41 1.60 31.15 -12.03
CA CYS A 41 0.60 30.74 -13.00
C CYS A 41 -0.67 30.30 -12.28
N ARG A 42 -1.82 30.62 -12.88
CA ARG A 42 -3.14 30.20 -12.38
C ARG A 42 -3.82 29.32 -13.42
N PHE A 43 -4.20 28.12 -13.01
CA PHE A 43 -4.89 27.14 -13.82
C PHE A 43 -6.30 26.97 -13.27
N GLU A 44 -7.31 27.18 -14.12
CA GLU A 44 -8.71 27.06 -13.74
C GLU A 44 -9.50 26.26 -14.77
N LYS A 45 -10.38 25.37 -14.29
CA LYS A 45 -11.33 24.60 -15.12
C LYS A 45 -10.62 23.82 -16.24
N MET A 46 -9.68 22.96 -15.87
CA MET A 46 -9.10 21.98 -16.78
C MET A 46 -10.07 20.81 -16.92
N THR A 47 -10.86 20.80 -17.99
CA THR A 47 -12.01 19.89 -18.16
C THR A 47 -11.75 18.83 -19.22
N THR A 48 -12.45 17.69 -19.08
CA THR A 48 -12.44 16.60 -20.08
C THR A 48 -13.55 16.72 -21.14
N ASP A 49 -14.33 17.79 -21.12
CA ASP A 49 -15.61 17.89 -21.86
C ASP A 49 -15.47 18.04 -23.37
N TYR A 50 -14.25 18.23 -23.88
CA TYR A 50 -14.00 18.30 -25.32
C TYR A 50 -13.45 16.98 -25.86
N VAL A 51 -14.32 16.19 -26.48
CA VAL A 51 -13.91 15.07 -27.33
C VAL A 51 -13.24 15.65 -28.57
N TYR A 52 -11.94 15.80 -28.56
CA TYR A 52 -11.17 16.05 -29.79
C TYR A 52 -11.22 14.79 -30.64
N ALA A 53 -12.08 14.80 -31.64
CA ALA A 53 -12.08 13.81 -32.69
C ALA A 53 -10.72 13.86 -33.40
N GLN A 54 -9.90 12.84 -33.17
CA GLN A 54 -8.79 12.40 -34.01
C GLN A 54 -7.80 13.50 -34.49
N GLN A 55 -6.92 13.91 -33.59
CA GLN A 55 -5.62 14.40 -34.05
C GLN A 55 -4.58 13.33 -33.70
N PRO A 56 -3.94 12.67 -34.67
CA PRO A 56 -3.10 11.49 -34.41
C PRO A 56 -1.72 11.80 -33.80
N TYR A 57 -1.41 13.00 -33.39
CA TYR A 57 -0.02 13.38 -33.16
C TYR A 57 0.38 13.82 -31.76
N LEU A 58 -0.50 14.09 -30.81
CA LEU A 58 -0.03 14.90 -29.69
C LEU A 58 -0.49 14.58 -28.27
N VAL A 59 -1.51 13.82 -28.02
CA VAL A 59 -2.01 13.74 -26.63
C VAL A 59 -1.88 12.32 -26.09
N GLN A 60 -0.77 12.09 -25.42
CA GLN A 60 -0.61 10.97 -24.49
C GLN A 60 -0.77 11.42 -23.03
N ALA A 61 -0.99 12.71 -22.79
CA ALA A 61 -1.26 13.25 -21.48
C ALA A 61 -2.69 12.98 -21.04
N PRO A 62 -2.96 12.77 -19.73
CA PRO A 62 -4.33 12.69 -19.24
C PRO A 62 -5.05 14.02 -19.50
N PHE A 63 -6.23 13.96 -20.09
CA PHE A 63 -7.08 15.14 -20.27
C PHE A 63 -7.45 15.71 -18.90
N GLY A 64 -7.64 17.02 -18.82
CA GLY A 64 -7.98 17.71 -17.59
C GLY A 64 -6.80 17.99 -16.66
N ALA A 65 -5.55 17.82 -17.12
CA ALA A 65 -4.36 18.16 -16.34
C ALA A 65 -3.99 19.65 -16.48
N ALA A 66 -3.66 20.29 -15.34
CA ALA A 66 -3.12 21.65 -15.37
C ALA A 66 -1.67 21.66 -15.88
N LEU A 67 -0.84 20.76 -15.36
CA LEU A 67 0.55 20.57 -15.81
C LEU A 67 0.79 19.10 -16.08
N THR A 68 1.44 18.83 -17.22
CA THR A 68 1.91 17.47 -17.56
C THR A 68 3.37 17.55 -17.99
N ALA A 69 4.22 16.68 -17.45
CA ALA A 69 5.63 16.58 -17.84
C ALA A 69 6.00 15.13 -18.17
N ARG A 70 6.54 14.89 -19.35
CA ARG A 70 6.92 13.56 -19.84
C ARG A 70 8.30 13.57 -20.46
N ARG A 71 9.03 12.49 -20.24
CA ARG A 71 10.30 12.22 -20.89
C ARG A 71 10.13 11.10 -21.92
N THR A 72 10.69 11.29 -23.09
CA THR A 72 10.70 10.31 -24.18
C THR A 72 12.11 9.89 -24.61
N ASN A 73 13.15 10.42 -23.95
CA ASN A 73 14.56 10.12 -24.20
C ASN A 73 15.28 9.90 -22.85
N ASP A 74 16.57 9.57 -22.89
CA ASP A 74 17.36 9.23 -21.69
C ASP A 74 17.96 10.45 -20.98
N PHE A 75 17.59 11.67 -21.38
CA PHE A 75 18.05 12.87 -20.69
C PHE A 75 17.22 13.14 -19.43
N LYS A 76 17.85 13.71 -18.43
CA LYS A 76 17.14 14.16 -17.22
C LYS A 76 16.59 15.56 -17.41
N TYR A 77 15.33 15.72 -17.09
CA TYR A 77 14.64 16.99 -17.12
C TYR A 77 13.96 17.26 -15.78
N ASN A 78 13.87 18.53 -15.43
CA ASN A 78 13.26 18.99 -14.19
C ASN A 78 12.06 19.89 -14.48
N LEU A 79 10.98 19.62 -13.78
CA LEU A 79 9.85 20.53 -13.63
C LEU A 79 9.92 21.16 -12.24
N ASN A 80 10.08 22.47 -12.17
CA ASN A 80 9.97 23.21 -10.92
C ASN A 80 8.67 24.01 -10.92
N VAL A 81 7.83 23.77 -9.92
CA VAL A 81 6.61 24.56 -9.71
C VAL A 81 6.72 25.19 -8.34
N SER A 82 6.88 26.50 -8.30
CA SER A 82 7.15 27.22 -7.06
C SER A 82 6.28 28.47 -6.91
N PRO A 83 6.02 28.90 -5.66
CA PRO A 83 5.36 30.16 -5.41
C PRO A 83 6.33 31.32 -5.59
N LEU A 84 5.80 32.47 -5.96
CA LEU A 84 6.40 33.75 -5.65
C LEU A 84 5.94 34.26 -4.30
N THR A 85 6.64 35.23 -3.79
CA THR A 85 6.43 35.85 -2.48
C THR A 85 5.02 36.41 -2.22
N ASN A 86 4.16 36.55 -3.23
CA ASN A 86 2.84 37.22 -3.11
C ASN A 86 1.69 36.58 -3.91
N GLY A 87 1.56 35.26 -3.97
CA GLY A 87 0.39 34.65 -4.62
C GLY A 87 0.59 33.25 -5.10
N GLY A 88 1.70 32.94 -5.66
CA GLY A 88 2.11 31.57 -6.05
C GLY A 88 1.29 30.95 -7.18
N THR A 89 1.80 29.86 -7.72
CA THR A 89 1.06 29.05 -8.68
C THR A 89 -0.14 28.38 -8.00
N THR A 90 -1.31 28.50 -8.61
CA THR A 90 -2.55 27.90 -8.10
C THR A 90 -3.23 27.07 -9.17
N ILE A 91 -3.89 25.98 -8.74
CA ILE A 91 -4.65 25.09 -9.60
C ILE A 91 -6.04 24.91 -8.99
N ASP A 92 -7.09 25.22 -9.76
CA ASP A 92 -8.47 25.06 -9.31
C ASP A 92 -9.32 24.36 -10.37
N ASN A 93 -10.05 23.34 -9.95
CA ASN A 93 -10.96 22.57 -10.80
C ASN A 93 -10.23 21.89 -11.98
N ALA A 94 -9.45 20.86 -11.68
CA ALA A 94 -8.74 20.04 -12.64
C ALA A 94 -8.91 18.55 -12.31
N GLN A 95 -8.85 17.68 -13.31
CA GLN A 95 -8.79 16.23 -13.06
C GLN A 95 -7.44 15.87 -12.43
N TYR A 96 -6.34 16.36 -13.01
CA TYR A 96 -5.00 16.26 -12.45
C TYR A 96 -4.42 17.65 -12.24
N GLY A 97 -3.95 17.92 -11.04
CA GLY A 97 -3.18 19.14 -10.80
C GLY A 97 -1.86 19.08 -11.56
N ILE A 98 -0.99 18.16 -11.20
CA ILE A 98 0.30 17.95 -11.85
C ILE A 98 0.50 16.45 -12.11
N TYR A 99 0.80 16.12 -13.37
CA TYR A 99 1.11 14.76 -13.79
C TYR A 99 2.55 14.68 -14.32
N THR A 100 3.33 13.73 -13.79
CA THR A 100 4.70 13.48 -14.26
C THR A 100 4.87 12.01 -14.65
N ASN A 101 5.60 11.78 -15.77
CA ASN A 101 5.91 10.45 -16.23
C ASN A 101 7.38 10.42 -16.68
N PHE A 102 8.21 9.59 -16.06
CA PHE A 102 9.68 9.57 -16.24
C PHE A 102 10.35 10.95 -16.01
N TYR A 103 9.87 11.73 -15.06
CA TYR A 103 10.27 13.11 -14.91
C TYR A 103 10.65 13.47 -13.47
N SER A 104 11.72 14.25 -13.31
CA SER A 104 12.01 14.85 -12.02
C SER A 104 11.15 16.10 -11.81
N ALA A 105 10.59 16.26 -10.62
CA ALA A 105 9.75 17.41 -10.30
C ALA A 105 10.00 17.92 -8.87
N THR A 106 10.04 19.23 -8.74
CA THR A 106 9.97 19.93 -7.44
C THR A 106 8.73 20.81 -7.42
N ILE A 107 7.77 20.43 -6.58
CA ILE A 107 6.48 21.10 -6.43
C ILE A 107 6.44 21.66 -5.03
N LYS A 108 6.50 22.98 -4.92
CA LYS A 108 6.67 23.63 -3.62
C LYS A 108 5.71 24.79 -3.41
N GLY A 109 5.05 24.82 -2.25
CA GLY A 109 4.31 25.99 -1.74
C GLY A 109 3.12 26.42 -2.59
N ILE A 110 2.53 25.51 -3.37
CA ILE A 110 1.39 25.80 -4.26
C ILE A 110 0.07 25.37 -3.63
N SER A 111 -1.02 25.95 -4.12
CA SER A 111 -2.38 25.59 -3.72
C SER A 111 -3.11 24.90 -4.87
N MET A 112 -3.66 23.73 -4.59
CA MET A 112 -4.52 22.98 -5.50
C MET A 112 -5.88 22.78 -4.83
N LYS A 113 -6.96 23.13 -5.53
CA LYS A 113 -8.32 23.00 -5.02
C LYS A 113 -9.23 22.35 -6.04
N ASN A 114 -10.25 21.64 -5.55
CA ASN A 114 -11.23 20.99 -6.42
C ASN A 114 -10.59 20.10 -7.51
N VAL A 115 -9.50 19.45 -7.18
CA VAL A 115 -8.83 18.52 -8.11
C VAL A 115 -9.26 17.08 -7.82
N ASP A 116 -9.34 16.23 -8.84
CA ASP A 116 -9.57 14.81 -8.57
C ASP A 116 -8.31 14.17 -8.02
N VAL A 117 -7.16 14.43 -8.64
CA VAL A 117 -5.83 14.04 -8.17
C VAL A 117 -4.93 15.28 -8.11
N GLY A 118 -4.34 15.55 -6.94
CA GLY A 118 -3.46 16.70 -6.78
C GLY A 118 -2.19 16.54 -7.59
N THR A 119 -1.33 15.61 -7.22
CA THR A 119 -0.13 15.26 -8.00
C THR A 119 -0.10 13.78 -8.29
N LYS A 120 0.26 13.39 -9.52
CA LYS A 120 0.47 12.01 -9.90
C LYS A 120 1.84 11.86 -10.55
N SER A 121 2.61 10.87 -10.09
CA SER A 121 3.90 10.53 -10.67
C SER A 121 3.92 9.05 -11.02
N GLU A 122 4.18 8.76 -12.28
CA GLU A 122 4.23 7.40 -12.79
C GLU A 122 5.59 7.10 -13.43
N GLU A 123 6.02 5.84 -13.28
CA GLU A 123 7.19 5.31 -13.98
C GLU A 123 8.45 6.15 -13.74
N SER A 124 8.64 6.64 -12.53
CA SER A 124 9.84 7.40 -12.17
C SER A 124 11.07 6.50 -12.05
N HIS A 125 11.38 5.78 -13.12
CA HIS A 125 12.59 4.95 -13.21
C HIS A 125 13.85 5.82 -13.35
N SER A 126 14.99 5.20 -13.18
CA SER A 126 16.28 5.82 -13.53
C SER A 126 16.58 7.09 -12.74
N LYS A 127 16.37 7.08 -11.43
CA LYS A 127 16.74 8.17 -10.51
C LYS A 127 16.03 9.50 -10.76
N CYS A 128 14.78 9.48 -11.17
CA CYS A 128 13.96 10.67 -11.09
C CYS A 128 13.77 11.05 -9.61
N SER A 129 13.66 12.34 -9.35
CA SER A 129 13.35 12.87 -8.01
C SER A 129 12.05 13.64 -8.08
N VAL A 130 11.05 13.21 -7.31
CA VAL A 130 9.77 13.94 -7.20
C VAL A 130 9.58 14.39 -5.77
N VAL A 131 9.59 15.70 -5.58
CA VAL A 131 9.47 16.35 -4.27
C VAL A 131 8.22 17.21 -4.26
N VAL A 132 7.29 16.90 -3.37
CA VAL A 132 6.07 17.69 -3.12
C VAL A 132 6.15 18.21 -1.69
N MET A 133 6.28 19.52 -1.52
CA MET A 133 6.50 20.11 -0.21
C MET A 133 5.76 21.43 0.01
N GLN A 134 5.31 21.64 1.23
CA GLN A 134 4.65 22.89 1.66
C GLN A 134 3.44 23.26 0.79
N CYS A 135 2.76 22.27 0.21
CA CYS A 135 1.60 22.45 -0.65
C CYS A 135 0.29 22.31 0.14
N ASN A 136 -0.74 23.05 -0.31
CA ASN A 136 -2.11 22.87 0.16
C ASN A 136 -2.92 22.18 -0.94
N ILE A 137 -3.38 20.95 -0.69
CA ILE A 137 -4.06 20.13 -1.69
C ILE A 137 -5.44 19.74 -1.18
N GLU A 138 -6.50 20.18 -1.86
CA GLU A 138 -7.88 19.75 -1.64
C GLU A 138 -8.31 18.88 -2.83
N ALA A 139 -8.35 17.55 -2.62
CA ALA A 139 -8.62 16.60 -3.68
C ALA A 139 -9.88 15.76 -3.40
N PHE A 140 -10.48 15.21 -4.46
CA PHE A 140 -11.66 14.35 -4.37
C PHE A 140 -11.32 12.86 -4.36
N TYR A 141 -10.13 12.50 -4.82
CA TYR A 141 -9.71 11.11 -4.91
C TYR A 141 -8.32 10.86 -4.31
N LYS A 142 -7.28 11.49 -4.83
CA LYS A 142 -5.92 11.34 -4.31
C LYS A 142 -5.23 12.70 -4.19
N GLY A 143 -4.58 12.93 -3.06
CA GLY A 143 -3.77 14.13 -2.89
C GLY A 143 -2.44 14.02 -3.62
N ILE A 144 -1.63 13.02 -3.25
CA ILE A 144 -0.36 12.65 -3.89
C ILE A 144 -0.45 11.17 -4.27
N ASP A 145 -0.16 10.83 -5.53
CA ASP A 145 -0.22 9.47 -6.06
C ASP A 145 1.09 9.09 -6.74
N TRP A 146 1.78 8.11 -6.18
CA TRP A 146 3.02 7.55 -6.71
C TRP A 146 2.78 6.12 -7.18
N VAL A 147 2.99 5.87 -8.48
CA VAL A 147 2.70 4.59 -9.10
C VAL A 147 3.89 4.10 -9.91
N ASP A 148 4.37 2.89 -9.65
CA ASP A 148 5.47 2.24 -10.36
C ASP A 148 6.74 3.13 -10.36
N ASN A 149 7.06 3.67 -9.21
CA ASN A 149 8.30 4.41 -9.01
C ASN A 149 9.32 3.44 -8.41
N ASP A 150 9.91 2.60 -9.22
CA ASP A 150 10.84 1.58 -8.75
C ASP A 150 11.88 2.17 -7.79
N GLY A 151 12.38 1.36 -6.86
CA GLY A 151 13.16 1.79 -5.70
C GLY A 151 14.43 2.60 -5.99
N ALA A 152 14.64 3.06 -7.23
CA ALA A 152 15.72 3.93 -7.64
C ALA A 152 15.36 5.42 -7.61
N SER A 153 14.08 5.76 -7.46
CA SER A 153 13.57 7.14 -7.52
C SER A 153 13.38 7.72 -6.13
N LEU A 154 13.78 8.97 -5.92
CA LEU A 154 13.52 9.70 -4.68
C LEU A 154 12.12 10.32 -4.73
N MET A 155 11.21 9.77 -3.96
CA MET A 155 9.85 10.27 -3.80
C MET A 155 9.72 10.89 -2.40
N ARG A 156 9.38 12.19 -2.35
CA ARG A 156 9.33 12.91 -1.09
C ARG A 156 8.06 13.76 -0.98
N ALA A 157 7.28 13.55 0.08
CA ALA A 157 6.13 14.37 0.46
C ALA A 157 6.38 14.94 1.86
N GLU A 158 6.61 16.24 1.97
CA GLU A 158 6.98 16.88 3.24
C GLU A 158 6.23 18.18 3.48
N ASP A 159 5.85 18.42 4.73
CA ASP A 159 5.22 19.66 5.19
C ASP A 159 3.94 20.04 4.42
N ASN A 160 3.22 19.08 3.83
CA ASN A 160 2.01 19.36 3.06
C ASN A 160 0.77 19.36 3.95
N THR A 161 -0.22 20.17 3.57
CA THR A 161 -1.59 20.06 4.08
C THR A 161 -2.47 19.48 2.98
N ILE A 162 -3.00 18.27 3.22
CA ILE A 162 -3.77 17.53 2.21
C ILE A 162 -5.12 17.16 2.79
N VAL A 163 -6.19 17.60 2.12
CA VAL A 163 -7.57 17.26 2.46
C VAL A 163 -8.15 16.45 1.31
N VAL A 164 -8.63 15.24 1.59
CA VAL A 164 -9.31 14.41 0.60
C VAL A 164 -10.76 14.19 1.02
N GLU A 165 -11.68 14.66 0.18
CA GLU A 165 -13.11 14.49 0.34
C GLU A 165 -13.69 13.71 -0.83
N ARG A 166 -14.03 12.45 -0.61
CA ARG A 166 -14.58 11.57 -1.65
C ARG A 166 -15.86 12.13 -2.28
N LYS A 167 -15.87 12.28 -3.60
CA LYS A 167 -17.12 12.49 -4.36
C LYS A 167 -17.87 11.15 -4.53
N ASN A 168 -19.20 11.19 -4.52
CA ASN A 168 -20.05 10.01 -4.72
C ASN A 168 -19.85 9.27 -6.05
N GLN A 169 -19.23 9.92 -7.03
CA GLN A 169 -18.94 9.32 -8.34
C GLN A 169 -17.78 8.31 -8.29
N TYR A 170 -16.94 8.36 -7.26
CA TYR A 170 -15.85 7.39 -7.10
C TYR A 170 -16.32 6.27 -6.17
N SER A 171 -16.26 5.04 -6.65
CA SER A 171 -16.57 3.85 -5.86
C SER A 171 -15.49 3.60 -4.80
N LYS A 172 -14.21 3.75 -5.18
CA LYS A 172 -13.05 3.54 -4.31
C LYS A 172 -12.86 4.70 -3.31
N GLY A 173 -12.47 4.39 -2.09
CA GLY A 173 -12.11 5.38 -1.07
C GLY A 173 -10.94 6.26 -1.51
N GLY A 174 -10.97 7.56 -1.13
CA GLY A 174 -9.88 8.48 -1.40
C GLY A 174 -8.62 8.20 -0.58
N MET A 175 -7.48 8.77 -0.97
CA MET A 175 -6.20 8.66 -0.27
C MET A 175 -5.49 10.00 -0.25
N CYS A 176 -5.01 10.45 0.92
CA CYS A 176 -4.21 11.67 0.94
C CYS A 176 -2.85 11.44 0.26
N ILE A 177 -2.17 10.34 0.59
CA ILE A 177 -0.92 9.93 -0.06
C ILE A 177 -1.04 8.46 -0.42
N SER A 178 -0.79 8.12 -1.68
CA SER A 178 -0.81 6.77 -2.24
C SER A 178 0.54 6.41 -2.81
N MET A 179 1.06 5.26 -2.43
CA MET A 179 2.32 4.67 -2.92
C MET A 179 2.03 3.25 -3.39
N ASN A 180 2.23 2.97 -4.68
CA ASN A 180 1.86 1.70 -5.27
C ASN A 180 2.98 1.15 -6.15
N GLU A 181 3.63 0.09 -5.68
CA GLU A 181 4.78 -0.55 -6.29
C GLU A 181 4.49 -2.03 -6.56
N PHE A 182 5.02 -2.57 -7.64
CA PHE A 182 4.87 -4.00 -7.96
C PHE A 182 6.20 -4.72 -8.19
N VAL A 183 7.27 -4.00 -8.47
CA VAL A 183 8.65 -4.52 -8.43
C VAL A 183 9.35 -3.95 -7.21
N GLN A 184 9.63 -4.80 -6.27
CA GLN A 184 10.32 -4.40 -5.04
C GLN A 184 11.81 -4.19 -5.33
N GLY A 185 12.34 -3.05 -4.90
CA GLY A 185 13.75 -2.69 -4.99
C GLY A 185 14.36 -2.45 -3.61
N ASN A 186 15.52 -3.03 -3.32
CA ASN A 186 16.18 -2.95 -2.01
C ASN A 186 16.94 -1.64 -1.75
N ASN A 187 16.46 -0.50 -2.20
CA ASN A 187 17.14 0.75 -1.96
C ASN A 187 16.57 1.47 -0.73
N ALA A 188 17.42 1.76 0.24
CA ALA A 188 17.02 2.38 1.49
C ALA A 188 16.54 3.82 1.30
N ASN A 189 15.38 4.17 1.90
CA ASN A 189 14.89 5.54 2.09
C ASN A 189 14.60 6.37 0.83
N TYR A 190 14.10 5.76 -0.25
CA TYR A 190 13.71 6.52 -1.43
C TYR A 190 12.29 7.09 -1.36
N GLN A 191 11.42 6.51 -0.55
CA GLN A 191 10.07 7.03 -0.34
C GLN A 191 9.97 7.64 1.06
N ILE A 192 9.84 8.97 1.11
CA ILE A 192 9.83 9.75 2.35
C ILE A 192 8.51 10.50 2.44
N VAL A 193 7.74 10.20 3.48
CA VAL A 193 6.48 10.87 3.82
C VAL A 193 6.62 11.45 5.22
N ASN A 194 6.85 12.75 5.32
CA ASN A 194 7.26 13.36 6.57
C ASN A 194 6.52 14.66 6.88
N ASN A 195 6.13 14.84 8.12
CA ASN A 195 5.55 16.07 8.67
C ASN A 195 4.35 16.63 7.86
N ASN A 196 3.51 15.75 7.32
CA ASN A 196 2.31 16.17 6.61
C ASN A 196 1.10 16.26 7.54
N HIS A 197 0.22 17.22 7.26
CA HIS A 197 -1.10 17.33 7.86
C HIS A 197 -2.13 16.77 6.88
N LEU A 198 -2.70 15.61 7.20
CA LEU A 198 -3.59 14.84 6.33
C LEU A 198 -4.99 14.79 6.93
N GLU A 199 -6.00 15.22 6.20
CA GLU A 199 -7.40 15.13 6.61
C GLU A 199 -8.19 14.30 5.59
N THR A 200 -8.84 13.25 6.08
CA THR A 200 -9.73 12.42 5.25
C THR A 200 -11.18 12.67 5.63
N LYS A 201 -12.03 12.87 4.63
CA LYS A 201 -13.48 13.00 4.82
C LYS A 201 -14.19 11.81 4.19
N GLY A 202 -15.01 11.13 4.96
CA GLY A 202 -15.67 9.90 4.53
C GLY A 202 -14.78 8.65 4.63
N THR A 203 -14.89 7.73 3.69
CA THR A 203 -14.17 6.44 3.66
C THR A 203 -12.79 6.56 3.01
N ALA A 204 -12.00 7.56 3.37
CA ALA A 204 -10.69 7.79 2.80
C ALA A 204 -9.57 7.30 3.73
N THR A 205 -8.41 7.04 3.17
CA THR A 205 -7.18 6.63 3.86
C THR A 205 -6.18 7.78 3.88
N GLY A 206 -5.53 8.01 5.02
CA GLY A 206 -4.48 9.03 5.12
C GLY A 206 -3.27 8.68 4.26
N ILE A 207 -2.60 7.57 4.57
CA ILE A 207 -1.45 7.08 3.81
C ILE A 207 -1.70 5.62 3.40
N PHE A 208 -1.57 5.34 2.11
CA PHE A 208 -1.70 4.00 1.54
C PHE A 208 -0.39 3.60 0.88
N ALA A 209 0.15 2.44 1.25
CA ALA A 209 1.39 1.90 0.69
C ALA A 209 1.19 0.42 0.31
N ARG A 210 1.38 0.09 -0.97
CA ARG A 210 1.31 -1.27 -1.48
C ARG A 210 2.59 -1.66 -2.20
N GLY A 211 3.18 -2.80 -1.85
CA GLY A 211 4.41 -3.30 -2.45
C GLY A 211 5.66 -2.47 -2.10
N VAL A 212 5.56 -1.55 -1.15
CA VAL A 212 6.60 -0.57 -0.83
C VAL A 212 7.62 -1.16 0.13
N GLU A 213 8.90 -1.03 -0.22
CA GLU A 213 10.03 -1.44 0.63
C GLU A 213 10.89 -0.23 1.03
N ASN A 214 11.39 -0.24 2.26
CA ASN A 214 12.29 0.77 2.82
C ASN A 214 11.73 2.21 2.86
N ALA A 215 10.42 2.40 2.89
CA ALA A 215 9.85 3.72 3.06
C ALA A 215 10.08 4.28 4.48
N SER A 216 10.22 5.60 4.56
CA SER A 216 10.24 6.36 5.82
C SER A 216 8.96 7.19 5.93
N VAL A 217 8.07 6.80 6.83
CA VAL A 217 6.79 7.47 7.09
C VAL A 217 6.79 7.96 8.53
N LYS A 218 7.00 9.25 8.74
CA LYS A 218 7.19 9.79 10.09
C LYS A 218 6.63 11.19 10.28
N ASP A 219 6.34 11.49 11.54
CA ASP A 219 5.90 12.82 12.00
C ASP A 219 4.63 13.34 11.30
N ASN A 220 3.80 12.45 10.69
CA ASN A 220 2.57 12.85 10.03
C ASN A 220 1.42 12.96 11.04
N LEU A 221 0.60 13.99 10.88
CA LEU A 221 -0.62 14.21 11.64
C LEU A 221 -1.83 13.87 10.75
N ILE A 222 -2.57 12.83 11.09
CA ILE A 222 -3.64 12.27 10.27
C ILE A 222 -4.97 12.38 11.01
N PHE A 223 -5.92 13.09 10.40
CA PHE A 223 -7.29 13.23 10.87
C PHE A 223 -8.22 12.38 10.02
N THR A 224 -8.83 11.38 10.63
CA THR A 224 -9.88 10.61 9.98
C THR A 224 -11.24 11.21 10.37
N ASN A 225 -11.87 11.90 9.40
CA ASN A 225 -13.17 12.54 9.60
C ASN A 225 -14.25 11.76 8.86
N LEU A 226 -15.02 10.98 9.60
CA LEU A 226 -16.16 10.23 9.06
C LEU A 226 -17.38 11.15 8.98
N SER A 227 -17.62 11.79 7.85
CA SER A 227 -18.91 12.43 7.60
C SER A 227 -20.00 11.35 7.52
N GLN A 228 -21.10 11.60 8.19
CA GLN A 228 -22.35 10.83 8.25
C GLN A 228 -22.50 9.65 7.29
N GLN A 229 -22.41 8.42 7.81
CA GLN A 229 -22.66 7.11 7.20
C GLN A 229 -21.56 6.51 6.30
N PRO A 230 -20.46 5.99 6.85
CA PRO A 230 -19.61 5.10 6.09
C PRO A 230 -20.11 3.65 6.18
N THR A 231 -20.20 2.99 5.04
CA THR A 231 -20.41 1.54 4.96
C THR A 231 -19.12 0.74 5.16
N SER A 232 -17.97 1.40 5.16
CA SER A 232 -16.63 0.84 5.40
C SER A 232 -15.80 1.77 6.30
N GLY A 233 -14.87 1.21 7.07
CA GLY A 233 -14.02 1.98 7.99
C GLY A 233 -12.97 2.82 7.25
N ALA A 234 -12.66 4.01 7.79
CA ALA A 234 -11.51 4.79 7.37
C ALA A 234 -10.24 4.28 8.05
N SER A 235 -9.10 4.41 7.38
CA SER A 235 -7.80 4.06 7.94
C SER A 235 -6.86 5.25 7.95
N GLY A 236 -6.09 5.41 9.02
CA GLY A 236 -5.03 6.40 9.07
C GLY A 236 -3.91 6.03 8.09
N MET A 237 -3.35 4.85 8.28
CA MET A 237 -2.28 4.32 7.44
C MET A 237 -2.56 2.86 7.06
N VAL A 238 -2.22 2.47 5.82
CA VAL A 238 -2.37 1.11 5.30
C VAL A 238 -1.08 0.69 4.62
N PHE A 239 -0.53 -0.46 5.01
CA PHE A 239 0.65 -1.08 4.40
C PHE A 239 0.30 -2.50 3.94
N GLU A 240 0.36 -2.75 2.65
CA GLU A 240 0.06 -4.04 2.03
C GLU A 240 1.27 -4.58 1.26
N ASN A 241 1.68 -5.82 1.54
CA ASN A 241 2.74 -6.54 0.82
C ASN A 241 4.06 -5.73 0.72
N GLY A 242 4.42 -5.03 1.79
CA GLY A 242 5.67 -4.28 1.88
C GLY A 242 6.67 -4.89 2.85
N SER A 243 7.86 -4.32 2.92
CA SER A 243 8.86 -4.72 3.91
C SER A 243 9.81 -3.60 4.28
N MET A 244 10.48 -3.76 5.44
CA MET A 244 11.54 -2.86 5.93
C MET A 244 11.12 -1.39 6.07
N ASN A 245 9.82 -1.10 6.14
CA ASN A 245 9.33 0.26 6.27
C ASN A 245 9.52 0.78 7.70
N SER A 246 9.86 2.04 7.83
CA SER A 246 9.93 2.76 9.11
C SER A 246 8.69 3.64 9.26
N VAL A 247 7.78 3.25 10.15
CA VAL A 247 6.52 3.95 10.45
C VAL A 247 6.63 4.48 11.87
N SER A 248 7.01 5.75 12.04
CA SER A 248 7.37 6.27 13.34
C SER A 248 6.84 7.67 13.62
N CYS A 249 6.51 7.93 14.87
CA CYS A 249 6.08 9.23 15.37
C CYS A 249 4.87 9.84 14.63
N ASN A 250 4.10 9.03 13.95
CA ASN A 250 2.86 9.50 13.33
C ASN A 250 1.74 9.59 14.38
N ALA A 251 0.85 10.53 14.20
CA ALA A 251 -0.32 10.68 15.04
C ALA A 251 -1.59 10.51 14.21
N VAL A 252 -2.47 9.60 14.65
CA VAL A 252 -3.77 9.33 14.00
C VAL A 252 -4.88 9.61 14.98
N THR A 253 -5.76 10.52 14.62
CA THR A 253 -6.93 10.88 15.44
C THR A 253 -8.22 10.86 14.63
N ASN A 254 -9.33 10.61 15.31
CA ASN A 254 -10.66 10.59 14.72
C ASN A 254 -11.46 11.78 15.25
N THR A 255 -12.14 12.51 14.38
CA THR A 255 -12.95 13.67 14.77
C THR A 255 -14.36 13.30 15.28
N ILE A 256 -14.76 12.04 15.10
CA ILE A 256 -16.08 11.53 15.56
C ILE A 256 -15.88 10.49 16.66
N PRO A 257 -16.61 10.58 17.78
CA PRO A 257 -16.58 9.56 18.82
C PRO A 257 -16.88 8.18 18.26
N HIS A 258 -16.31 7.15 18.86
CA HIS A 258 -16.50 5.74 18.49
C HIS A 258 -17.96 5.44 18.17
N SER A 259 -18.29 5.40 16.90
CA SER A 259 -19.54 4.87 16.38
C SER A 259 -19.35 3.38 16.09
N ASN A 260 -20.41 2.68 15.66
CA ASN A 260 -20.33 1.27 15.25
C ASN A 260 -19.36 1.00 14.07
N ILE A 261 -18.58 1.99 13.65
CA ILE A 261 -17.65 1.92 12.51
C ILE A 261 -16.25 1.76 13.03
N LYS A 262 -15.61 0.68 12.62
CA LYS A 262 -14.24 0.33 13.01
C LYS A 262 -13.22 1.11 12.18
N THR A 263 -12.82 2.28 12.65
CA THR A 263 -11.67 3.01 12.11
C THR A 263 -10.37 2.35 12.56
N VAL A 264 -9.34 2.37 11.74
CA VAL A 264 -8.04 1.78 12.04
C VAL A 264 -6.95 2.84 11.95
N GLY A 265 -6.13 2.96 12.98
CA GLY A 265 -4.98 3.86 12.97
C GLY A 265 -3.90 3.40 12.00
N LEU A 266 -3.45 2.16 12.15
CA LEU A 266 -2.49 1.51 11.26
C LEU A 266 -2.98 0.10 10.91
N PHE A 267 -3.16 -0.17 9.62
CA PHE A 267 -3.43 -1.51 9.09
C PHE A 267 -2.21 -2.04 8.35
N VAL A 268 -1.76 -3.24 8.71
CA VAL A 268 -0.62 -3.92 8.08
C VAL A 268 -1.08 -5.28 7.58
N SER A 269 -0.91 -5.55 6.30
CA SER A 269 -1.30 -6.82 5.70
C SER A 269 -0.16 -7.45 4.90
N MET A 270 0.19 -8.70 5.25
CA MET A 270 1.24 -9.48 4.57
C MET A 270 2.54 -8.68 4.39
N SER A 271 2.88 -7.88 5.38
CA SER A 271 4.02 -6.95 5.34
C SER A 271 4.97 -7.24 6.51
N THR A 272 6.26 -7.37 6.21
CA THR A 272 7.26 -7.92 7.13
C THR A 272 8.40 -6.97 7.40
N ASN A 273 9.15 -7.22 8.47
CA ASN A 273 10.37 -6.47 8.84
C ASN A 273 10.16 -4.94 8.96
N ASN A 274 8.95 -4.52 9.36
CA ASN A 274 8.67 -3.10 9.54
C ASN A 274 9.02 -2.64 10.96
N LYS A 275 9.45 -1.41 11.09
CA LYS A 275 9.65 -0.71 12.37
C LYS A 275 8.45 0.19 12.62
N ILE A 276 7.63 -0.15 13.62
CA ILE A 276 6.39 0.55 13.96
C ILE A 276 6.56 1.15 15.34
N ASN A 277 7.13 2.36 15.38
CA ASN A 277 7.65 2.91 16.61
C ASN A 277 7.06 4.27 16.95
N CYS A 278 6.73 4.46 18.22
CA CYS A 278 6.37 5.77 18.79
C CYS A 278 5.18 6.46 18.09
N ASN A 279 4.31 5.70 17.42
CA ASN A 279 3.11 6.28 16.83
C ASN A 279 2.07 6.54 17.92
N ASN A 280 1.27 7.58 17.72
CA ASN A 280 0.25 8.01 18.65
C ASN A 280 -1.14 7.78 18.06
N PHE A 281 -1.85 6.78 18.57
CA PHE A 281 -3.24 6.46 18.22
C PHE A 281 -4.24 6.83 19.34
N GLY A 282 -3.81 7.58 20.35
CA GLY A 282 -4.59 7.65 21.55
C GLY A 282 -4.58 8.96 22.32
N THR A 283 -3.86 9.99 21.91
CA THR A 283 -3.91 11.27 22.61
C THR A 283 -4.78 12.27 21.84
N ASN A 284 -5.55 13.01 22.62
CA ASN A 284 -6.43 14.08 22.12
C ASN A 284 -5.58 15.24 21.58
N LEU A 285 -5.17 15.15 20.32
CA LEU A 285 -4.35 16.18 19.66
C LEU A 285 -5.17 17.44 19.30
N VAL A 286 -6.48 17.27 19.20
CA VAL A 286 -7.44 18.35 18.97
C VAL A 286 -8.57 18.17 19.97
N GLN A 287 -8.99 19.27 20.61
CA GLN A 287 -10.08 19.25 21.57
C GLN A 287 -11.36 18.63 20.97
N GLY A 288 -11.87 17.56 21.55
CA GLY A 288 -13.05 16.85 21.08
C GLY A 288 -12.78 15.71 20.09
N SER A 289 -11.52 15.45 19.71
CA SER A 289 -11.15 14.27 18.92
C SER A 289 -10.93 13.04 19.81
N THR A 290 -11.07 11.85 19.23
CA THR A 290 -10.82 10.56 19.87
C THR A 290 -9.81 9.76 19.06
N GLY A 291 -9.22 8.73 19.66
CA GLY A 291 -8.41 7.76 18.92
C GLY A 291 -9.26 6.94 17.91
N PRO A 292 -8.63 6.23 16.97
CA PRO A 292 -9.33 5.29 16.10
C PRO A 292 -9.92 4.11 16.93
N TYR A 293 -10.91 3.41 16.39
CA TYR A 293 -11.46 2.24 17.06
C TYR A 293 -10.39 1.17 17.31
N ARG A 294 -9.53 0.91 16.29
CA ARG A 294 -8.32 0.08 16.40
C ARG A 294 -7.08 0.95 16.27
N GLY A 295 -6.17 0.84 17.23
CA GLY A 295 -4.87 1.48 17.13
C GLY A 295 -4.05 0.87 15.99
N MET A 296 -3.72 -0.41 16.12
CA MET A 296 -3.02 -1.20 15.10
C MET A 296 -3.79 -2.48 14.78
N SER A 297 -3.82 -2.85 13.51
CA SER A 297 -4.45 -4.08 13.03
C SER A 297 -3.53 -4.80 12.05
N PHE A 298 -3.28 -6.08 12.27
CA PHE A 298 -2.46 -6.92 11.41
C PHE A 298 -3.31 -8.01 10.76
N ALA A 299 -3.01 -8.32 9.50
CA ALA A 299 -3.72 -9.30 8.71
C ALA A 299 -2.77 -10.14 7.85
N GLY A 300 -3.04 -11.43 7.74
CA GLY A 300 -2.18 -12.37 7.02
C GLY A 300 -0.82 -12.57 7.69
N GLU A 301 0.10 -13.14 6.95
CA GLU A 301 1.44 -13.45 7.45
C GLU A 301 2.30 -12.19 7.52
N CYS A 302 2.44 -11.64 8.71
CA CYS A 302 3.29 -10.49 9.03
C CYS A 302 4.46 -10.88 9.94
N ASP A 303 4.74 -12.19 10.07
CA ASP A 303 5.87 -12.70 10.83
C ASP A 303 7.17 -12.41 10.07
N VAL A 304 8.23 -12.32 10.66
CA VAL A 304 9.56 -11.87 10.31
C VAL A 304 9.77 -10.41 10.70
N PHE A 305 10.19 -10.25 11.95
CA PHE A 305 10.81 -9.06 12.54
C PHE A 305 10.04 -7.73 12.47
N ASN A 306 8.72 -7.75 12.41
CA ASN A 306 7.99 -6.52 12.72
C ASN A 306 8.31 -6.09 14.16
N ASP A 307 8.81 -4.87 14.32
CA ASP A 307 9.15 -4.30 15.63
C ASP A 307 8.11 -3.27 16.04
N VAL A 308 7.37 -3.56 17.13
CA VAL A 308 6.27 -2.73 17.63
C VAL A 308 6.63 -2.17 19.00
N ALA A 309 7.09 -0.91 19.05
CA ALA A 309 7.62 -0.31 20.28
C ALA A 309 7.18 1.14 20.50
N GLY A 310 6.90 1.50 21.74
CA GLY A 310 6.63 2.88 22.15
C GLY A 310 5.33 3.50 21.60
N ASN A 311 4.43 2.70 21.02
CA ASN A 311 3.18 3.23 20.46
C ASN A 311 2.17 3.53 21.56
N VAL A 312 1.40 4.60 21.39
CA VAL A 312 0.37 5.05 22.33
C VAL A 312 -1.01 4.72 21.77
N MET A 313 -1.78 3.90 22.49
CA MET A 313 -3.09 3.38 22.07
C MET A 313 -4.19 3.67 23.09
N THR A 314 -4.00 4.65 23.94
CA THR A 314 -4.78 4.89 25.15
C THR A 314 -6.24 5.26 24.92
N GLU A 315 -6.60 5.72 23.73
CA GLU A 315 -7.97 6.14 23.37
C GLU A 315 -8.64 5.20 22.35
N CYS A 316 -8.00 4.08 22.03
CA CYS A 316 -8.55 3.07 21.15
C CYS A 316 -9.44 2.09 21.95
N VAL A 317 -10.48 1.54 21.31
CA VAL A 317 -11.25 0.43 21.89
C VAL A 317 -10.41 -0.86 21.82
N GLU A 318 -9.82 -1.12 20.66
CA GLU A 318 -8.89 -2.22 20.44
C GLU A 318 -7.50 -1.60 20.12
N GLY A 319 -6.57 -1.65 21.07
CA GLY A 319 -5.22 -1.09 20.83
C GLY A 319 -4.45 -1.89 19.83
N LEU A 320 -4.46 -3.22 19.93
CA LEU A 320 -3.83 -4.15 18.99
C LEU A 320 -4.82 -5.27 18.62
N TYR A 321 -4.97 -5.48 17.32
CA TYR A 321 -5.83 -6.50 16.76
C TYR A 321 -5.09 -7.37 15.75
N LEU A 322 -5.04 -8.67 15.97
CA LEU A 322 -4.56 -9.66 15.02
C LEU A 322 -5.74 -10.50 14.51
N ASN A 323 -5.91 -10.63 13.21
CA ASN A 323 -6.92 -11.52 12.67
C ASN A 323 -6.51 -13.00 12.85
N ASN A 324 -7.43 -13.92 12.54
CA ASN A 324 -7.23 -15.37 12.77
C ASN A 324 -6.09 -16.02 12.00
N VAL A 325 -5.56 -15.35 10.97
CA VAL A 325 -4.42 -15.84 10.17
C VAL A 325 -3.17 -14.98 10.36
N SER A 326 -3.26 -13.93 11.18
CA SER A 326 -2.17 -12.98 11.35
C SER A 326 -1.16 -13.44 12.39
N ARG A 327 0.11 -13.29 12.05
CA ARG A 327 1.23 -13.44 12.97
C ARG A 327 2.16 -12.24 12.81
N ILE A 328 2.73 -11.79 13.91
CA ILE A 328 3.68 -10.66 13.96
C ILE A 328 5.04 -11.06 14.52
N GLY A 329 5.23 -12.37 14.79
CA GLY A 329 6.37 -12.87 15.52
C GLY A 329 6.34 -12.54 17.01
N GLN A 330 7.24 -13.12 17.78
CA GLN A 330 7.36 -12.78 19.19
C GLN A 330 7.87 -11.34 19.38
N GLN A 331 7.22 -10.61 20.26
CA GLN A 331 7.57 -9.24 20.59
C GLN A 331 8.09 -9.15 22.03
N ILE A 332 9.14 -8.36 22.22
CA ILE A 332 9.48 -7.87 23.55
C ILE A 332 8.75 -6.55 23.69
N HIS A 333 7.85 -6.46 24.68
CA HIS A 333 7.11 -5.21 24.92
C HIS A 333 8.10 -4.11 25.31
N ARG A 334 8.09 -3.02 24.55
CA ARG A 334 8.99 -1.89 24.76
C ARG A 334 8.19 -0.58 24.71
N GLY A 335 7.65 -0.18 25.86
CA GLY A 335 7.05 1.13 26.06
C GLY A 335 5.74 1.37 25.28
N ASN A 336 5.03 0.35 24.78
CA ASN A 336 3.69 0.56 24.24
C ASN A 336 2.72 0.91 25.38
N VAL A 337 1.94 1.98 25.22
CA VAL A 337 1.05 2.51 26.26
C VAL A 337 -0.40 2.20 25.92
N TRP A 338 -1.11 1.55 26.84
CA TRP A 338 -2.44 0.98 26.64
C TRP A 338 -3.53 1.66 27.45
N SER A 339 -3.21 2.26 28.57
CA SER A 339 -4.20 2.84 29.47
C SER A 339 -4.01 4.33 29.70
N ASN A 340 -5.12 5.02 29.73
CA ASN A 340 -5.21 6.40 30.19
C ASN A 340 -6.09 6.41 31.44
N PRO A 341 -5.67 6.98 32.58
CA PRO A 341 -6.42 7.00 33.81
C PRO A 341 -7.78 7.70 33.69
N THR A 342 -8.01 8.52 32.68
CA THR A 342 -9.25 9.28 32.44
C THR A 342 -10.24 8.61 31.50
N ILE A 343 -9.80 7.70 30.63
CA ILE A 343 -10.60 7.14 29.52
C ILE A 343 -10.84 5.63 29.71
N GLY A 344 -10.05 4.98 30.54
CA GLY A 344 -10.10 3.54 30.74
C GLY A 344 -9.03 2.78 29.97
N ASN A 345 -9.18 1.47 29.85
CA ASN A 345 -8.17 0.60 29.29
C ASN A 345 -8.55 0.12 27.89
N THR A 346 -7.60 0.15 26.99
CA THR A 346 -7.71 -0.48 25.68
C THR A 346 -7.54 -2.00 25.76
N THR A 347 -8.13 -2.69 24.80
CA THR A 347 -8.05 -4.15 24.71
C THR A 347 -7.00 -4.59 23.71
N ALA A 348 -6.44 -5.80 23.91
CA ALA A 348 -5.63 -6.49 22.91
C ALA A 348 -6.35 -7.79 22.50
N ILE A 349 -6.60 -7.94 21.21
CA ILE A 349 -7.32 -9.10 20.65
C ILE A 349 -6.45 -9.79 19.62
N ASN A 350 -6.17 -11.08 19.85
CA ASN A 350 -5.58 -11.97 18.88
C ASN A 350 -6.59 -13.08 18.56
N GLN A 351 -7.12 -13.07 17.35
CA GLN A 351 -8.08 -14.08 16.89
C GLN A 351 -7.46 -15.41 16.52
N ASN A 352 -6.14 -15.49 16.45
CA ASN A 352 -5.40 -16.71 16.11
C ASN A 352 -5.32 -17.66 17.32
N VAL A 353 -6.46 -18.03 17.86
CA VAL A 353 -6.58 -18.84 19.08
C VAL A 353 -6.56 -20.34 18.85
N PHE A 354 -6.69 -20.77 17.60
CA PHE A 354 -6.76 -22.18 17.26
C PHE A 354 -5.41 -22.87 17.47
N ASN A 355 -5.41 -24.01 18.14
CA ASN A 355 -4.20 -24.77 18.47
C ASN A 355 -3.09 -23.95 19.15
N SER A 356 -3.45 -22.92 19.90
CA SER A 356 -2.49 -22.03 20.58
C SER A 356 -1.60 -21.21 19.63
N ASN A 357 -2.00 -20.97 18.37
CA ASN A 357 -1.23 -20.22 17.39
C ASN A 357 -0.96 -18.75 17.81
N TYR A 358 -1.75 -18.20 18.73
CA TYR A 358 -1.48 -16.88 19.31
C TYR A 358 -0.09 -16.82 19.99
N LEU A 359 0.48 -17.93 20.39
CA LEU A 359 1.81 -18.00 20.97
C LEU A 359 2.91 -17.61 19.99
N ASN A 360 2.67 -17.73 18.69
CA ASN A 360 3.58 -17.30 17.63
C ASN A 360 3.66 -15.79 17.48
N SER A 361 2.79 -15.05 18.19
CA SER A 361 2.79 -13.59 18.27
C SER A 361 2.87 -13.12 19.72
N ARG A 362 3.47 -13.91 20.61
CA ARG A 362 3.55 -13.63 22.04
C ARG A 362 4.24 -12.30 22.30
N ILE A 363 3.69 -11.54 23.26
CA ILE A 363 4.28 -10.28 23.70
C ILE A 363 4.79 -10.46 25.14
N ARG A 364 6.10 -10.35 25.33
CA ARG A 364 6.72 -10.39 26.66
C ARG A 364 6.69 -9.01 27.28
N TYR A 365 6.20 -8.88 28.50
CA TYR A 365 6.09 -7.63 29.23
C TYR A 365 6.61 -7.75 30.66
N ASN A 366 7.07 -6.66 31.24
CA ASN A 366 7.47 -6.62 32.65
C ASN A 366 6.26 -6.23 33.51
N PRO A 367 5.73 -7.14 34.34
CA PRO A 367 4.57 -6.86 35.19
C PRO A 367 4.82 -5.76 36.23
N ASN A 368 6.08 -5.39 36.49
CA ASN A 368 6.45 -4.35 37.43
C ASN A 368 6.51 -2.94 36.80
N SER A 369 6.39 -2.80 35.47
CA SER A 369 6.51 -1.51 34.79
C SER A 369 5.29 -0.59 34.95
N GLY A 370 4.22 -1.09 35.55
CA GLY A 370 2.99 -0.33 35.80
C GLY A 370 1.86 -0.63 34.83
N THR A 371 0.63 -0.36 35.25
CA THR A 371 -0.60 -0.73 34.53
C THR A 371 -0.79 -0.03 33.19
N ALA A 372 -0.07 1.06 32.91
CA ALA A 372 -0.15 1.76 31.64
C ALA A 372 0.48 0.98 30.48
N TYR A 373 1.39 0.08 30.76
CA TYR A 373 2.22 -0.62 29.77
C TYR A 373 1.67 -1.97 29.32
N TYR A 374 0.49 -2.39 29.79
CA TYR A 374 -0.16 -3.58 29.27
C TYR A 374 -1.69 -3.41 29.23
N PRO A 375 -2.38 -4.08 28.29
CA PRO A 375 -3.83 -3.96 28.17
C PRO A 375 -4.52 -4.62 29.35
N ASN A 376 -5.62 -4.03 29.80
CA ASN A 376 -6.40 -4.60 30.92
C ASN A 376 -7.19 -5.84 30.51
N THR A 377 -7.61 -5.88 29.25
CA THR A 377 -8.32 -7.01 28.66
C THR A 377 -7.48 -7.59 27.53
N ILE A 378 -7.12 -8.86 27.65
CA ILE A 378 -6.31 -9.60 26.70
C ILE A 378 -7.09 -10.83 26.25
N SER A 379 -7.27 -10.99 24.97
CA SER A 379 -7.91 -12.18 24.39
C SER A 379 -7.01 -12.82 23.34
N PRO A 380 -6.54 -14.04 23.54
CA PRO A 380 -6.66 -14.92 24.72
C PRO A 380 -5.73 -14.48 25.85
N PRO A 381 -6.04 -14.82 27.12
CA PRO A 381 -5.28 -14.32 28.29
C PRO A 381 -3.79 -14.69 28.30
N LEU A 382 -3.41 -15.80 27.68
CA LEU A 382 -2.02 -16.27 27.63
C LEU A 382 -1.19 -15.68 26.48
N TRP A 383 -1.75 -14.75 25.73
CA TRP A 383 -1.02 -14.10 24.64
C TRP A 383 0.12 -13.21 25.14
N PHE A 384 -0.10 -12.51 26.25
CA PHE A 384 0.92 -11.71 26.90
C PHE A 384 1.64 -12.54 27.98
N ASP A 385 2.98 -12.57 27.91
CA ASP A 385 3.84 -13.39 28.76
C ASP A 385 4.63 -12.50 29.72
N PRO A 386 4.42 -12.63 31.04
CA PRO A 386 5.16 -11.84 32.01
C PRO A 386 6.64 -12.27 32.08
N ASP A 387 7.54 -11.32 31.92
CA ASP A 387 8.97 -11.51 32.01
C ASP A 387 9.62 -10.32 32.72
N ILE A 388 10.06 -10.53 33.96
CA ILE A 388 10.66 -9.50 34.81
C ILE A 388 12.03 -9.04 34.31
N SER A 389 12.65 -9.75 33.39
CA SER A 389 13.93 -9.39 32.79
C SER A 389 13.80 -8.37 31.63
N THR A 390 12.59 -8.17 31.10
CA THR A 390 12.35 -7.21 30.04
C THR A 390 12.27 -5.78 30.60
N SER A 391 12.65 -4.81 29.77
CA SER A 391 12.43 -3.39 30.05
C SER A 391 11.32 -2.87 29.16
N ASP A 392 10.19 -2.47 29.77
CA ASP A 392 9.06 -1.90 29.02
C ASP A 392 9.24 -0.41 28.75
N PHE A 393 10.41 0.13 29.01
CA PHE A 393 10.67 1.54 28.76
C PHE A 393 11.24 1.77 27.36
N THR A 394 10.60 2.62 26.59
CA THR A 394 11.11 3.18 25.35
C THR A 394 10.92 4.69 25.38
N SER A 395 11.99 5.45 25.22
CA SER A 395 11.91 6.89 25.15
C SER A 395 11.52 7.32 23.74
N CYS A 396 10.27 7.78 23.56
CA CYS A 396 9.79 8.39 22.32
C CYS A 396 10.03 9.90 22.33
N GLY A 397 11.28 10.33 22.50
CA GLY A 397 11.66 11.74 22.31
C GLY A 397 11.97 12.05 20.84
N THR A 398 12.06 13.32 20.48
CA THR A 398 12.33 13.79 19.11
C THR A 398 13.58 13.20 18.44
N GLN A 399 14.52 12.68 19.22
CA GLN A 399 15.69 11.97 18.70
C GLN A 399 15.41 10.51 18.34
N VAL A 400 14.39 9.87 18.93
CA VAL A 400 14.10 8.45 18.72
C VAL A 400 13.40 8.22 17.37
N CYS A 401 12.66 9.19 16.87
CA CYS A 401 12.07 9.11 15.53
C CYS A 401 13.11 9.09 14.41
N ASN A 402 14.35 9.45 14.70
CA ASN A 402 15.47 9.46 13.76
C ASN A 402 16.46 8.31 13.96
N THR A 403 16.38 7.57 15.07
CA THR A 403 17.27 6.44 15.35
C THR A 403 16.54 5.13 15.10
N ALA A 404 17.16 4.25 14.32
CA ALA A 404 16.69 2.88 14.21
C ALA A 404 16.71 2.23 15.59
N ILE A 405 15.55 1.90 16.15
CA ILE A 405 15.48 1.05 17.33
C ILE A 405 15.91 -0.34 16.86
N THR A 406 17.13 -0.72 17.21
CA THR A 406 17.65 -2.06 16.90
C THR A 406 17.14 -3.04 17.94
N GLY A 407 16.55 -4.12 17.51
CA GLY A 407 16.09 -5.19 18.37
C GLY A 407 14.71 -5.65 17.99
N GLY A 408 14.56 -6.17 16.78
CA GLY A 408 13.34 -6.80 16.33
C GLY A 408 13.04 -8.05 17.15
N GLY A 409 11.77 -8.28 17.42
CA GLY A 409 11.31 -9.53 17.97
C GLY A 409 11.38 -10.61 16.90
N GLY A 410 12.46 -11.32 16.80
CA GLY A 410 12.53 -12.58 16.08
C GLY A 410 12.82 -13.67 17.08
N ASP A 411 11.96 -14.63 17.24
CA ASP A 411 12.29 -15.83 18.01
C ASP A 411 12.87 -16.86 17.04
N GLU A 412 14.17 -17.14 17.17
CA GLU A 412 14.80 -18.21 16.39
C GLU A 412 14.05 -19.53 16.53
N GLU A 413 13.49 -19.81 17.70
CA GLU A 413 12.71 -21.02 17.93
C GLU A 413 11.45 -21.08 17.05
N HIS A 414 10.76 -19.93 16.91
CA HIS A 414 9.61 -19.87 16.00
C HIS A 414 10.03 -20.03 14.53
N LEU A 415 11.11 -19.39 14.11
CA LEU A 415 11.65 -19.57 12.75
C LEU A 415 12.06 -21.03 12.48
N LYS A 416 12.61 -21.73 13.48
CA LYS A 416 12.86 -23.18 13.40
C LYS A 416 11.58 -23.98 13.23
N GLN A 417 10.52 -23.61 13.93
CA GLN A 417 9.20 -24.25 13.78
C GLN A 417 8.64 -24.06 12.38
N VAL A 418 8.79 -22.87 11.79
CA VAL A 418 8.42 -22.61 10.37
C VAL A 418 9.24 -23.48 9.43
N ALA A 419 10.56 -23.60 9.68
CA ALA A 419 11.46 -24.44 8.88
C ALA A 419 11.10 -25.94 8.97
N LEU A 420 10.51 -26.38 10.09
CA LEU A 420 10.11 -27.77 10.38
C LEU A 420 8.62 -28.05 10.12
N ASP A 421 7.90 -27.17 9.43
CA ASP A 421 6.47 -27.29 9.09
C ASP A 421 5.54 -27.40 10.33
N SER A 422 5.97 -26.91 11.50
CA SER A 422 5.27 -27.17 12.77
C SER A 422 4.53 -25.98 13.35
N ALA A 423 4.77 -24.75 12.88
CA ALA A 423 4.24 -23.52 13.47
C ALA A 423 3.22 -22.82 12.58
N ILE A 424 2.01 -23.39 12.40
CA ILE A 424 1.14 -22.85 11.37
C ILE A 424 -0.30 -22.70 11.86
N SER A 425 -0.96 -21.62 11.37
CA SER A 425 -2.39 -21.40 11.52
C SER A 425 -3.20 -22.56 10.92
N PHE A 426 -4.29 -22.93 11.57
CA PHE A 426 -5.15 -23.98 11.06
C PHE A 426 -5.94 -23.57 9.81
N ASP A 427 -6.32 -22.29 9.75
CA ASP A 427 -6.98 -21.72 8.58
C ASP A 427 -5.94 -21.35 7.52
N TYR A 428 -6.12 -21.81 6.28
CA TYR A 428 -5.17 -21.66 5.16
C TYR A 428 -3.78 -22.16 5.51
N ARG A 429 -3.75 -23.36 6.11
CA ARG A 429 -2.49 -23.91 6.63
C ARG A 429 -1.40 -23.95 5.58
N ASP A 430 -1.72 -24.47 4.40
CA ASP A 430 -0.73 -24.71 3.35
C ASP A 430 -0.28 -23.38 2.72
N GLU A 431 -1.20 -22.46 2.49
CA GLU A 431 -0.89 -21.13 1.94
C GLU A 431 -0.13 -20.24 2.93
N ASN A 432 -0.51 -20.25 4.21
CA ASN A 432 0.21 -19.54 5.26
C ASN A 432 1.60 -20.13 5.50
N LEU A 433 1.73 -21.46 5.44
CA LEU A 433 3.02 -22.12 5.51
C LEU A 433 3.91 -21.72 4.33
N ASN A 434 3.38 -21.75 3.11
CA ASN A 434 4.10 -21.34 1.92
C ASN A 434 4.61 -19.90 2.07
N GLN A 435 3.77 -18.98 2.55
CA GLN A 435 4.16 -17.60 2.78
C GLN A 435 5.21 -17.44 3.89
N ALA A 436 5.02 -18.11 5.03
CA ALA A 436 5.97 -18.07 6.13
C ALA A 436 7.34 -18.65 5.72
N GLN A 437 7.34 -19.75 4.98
CA GLN A 437 8.57 -20.36 4.45
C GLN A 437 9.23 -19.49 3.38
N SER A 438 8.46 -18.80 2.54
CA SER A 438 9.00 -17.85 1.57
C SER A 438 9.68 -16.68 2.26
N ASN A 439 9.05 -16.13 3.31
CA ASN A 439 9.63 -15.07 4.12
C ASN A 439 10.90 -15.54 4.84
N LEU A 440 10.86 -16.73 5.44
CA LEU A 440 12.04 -17.31 6.11
C LEU A 440 13.18 -17.56 5.12
N TYR A 441 12.88 -18.07 3.93
CA TYR A 441 13.90 -18.31 2.90
C TYR A 441 14.58 -17.00 2.49
N ALA A 442 13.82 -15.94 2.24
CA ALA A 442 14.35 -14.64 1.91
C ALA A 442 15.24 -14.07 3.05
N LEU A 443 14.79 -14.19 4.30
CA LEU A 443 15.57 -13.79 5.47
C LEU A 443 16.89 -14.53 5.58
N LEU A 444 16.87 -15.88 5.45
CA LEU A 444 18.09 -16.70 5.53
C LEU A 444 19.03 -16.48 4.35
N GLN A 445 18.54 -15.95 3.25
CA GLN A 445 19.36 -15.55 2.12
C GLN A 445 20.12 -14.26 2.42
N GLU A 446 19.47 -13.28 3.03
CA GLU A 446 20.06 -11.99 3.41
C GLU A 446 20.97 -12.14 4.64
N ASP A 447 20.54 -12.88 5.66
CA ASP A 447 21.30 -13.10 6.90
C ASP A 447 22.02 -14.45 6.88
N SER A 448 23.25 -14.41 6.38
CA SER A 448 24.12 -15.61 6.34
C SER A 448 24.56 -16.07 7.73
N LEU A 449 24.57 -15.19 8.75
CA LEU A 449 24.92 -15.57 10.12
C LEU A 449 23.77 -16.33 10.77
N LEU A 450 22.54 -15.84 10.63
CA LEU A 450 21.35 -16.58 11.08
C LEU A 450 21.25 -17.93 10.37
N ARG A 451 21.47 -17.98 9.05
CA ARG A 451 21.49 -19.23 8.31
C ARG A 451 22.51 -20.22 8.84
N ALA A 452 23.70 -19.74 9.25
CA ALA A 452 24.77 -20.58 9.77
C ALA A 452 24.60 -20.95 11.26
N SER A 453 23.69 -20.26 12.01
CA SER A 453 23.51 -20.45 13.44
C SER A 453 23.00 -21.83 13.84
N ASP A 454 22.19 -22.46 12.97
CA ASP A 454 21.56 -23.75 13.25
C ASP A 454 21.47 -24.65 12.01
N SER A 455 21.63 -25.95 12.22
CA SER A 455 21.51 -26.96 11.15
C SER A 455 20.11 -27.03 10.55
N VAL A 456 19.05 -26.70 11.30
CA VAL A 456 17.67 -26.62 10.80
C VAL A 456 17.56 -25.56 9.71
N PHE A 457 18.12 -24.37 9.93
CA PHE A 457 18.14 -23.30 8.93
C PHE A 457 18.97 -23.63 7.69
N GLN A 458 20.15 -24.23 7.90
CA GLN A 458 21.00 -24.66 6.78
C GLN A 458 20.29 -25.70 5.90
N ASN A 459 19.68 -26.72 6.52
CA ASN A 459 18.95 -27.78 5.81
C ASN A 459 17.71 -27.20 5.11
N PHE A 460 16.93 -26.35 5.79
CA PHE A 460 15.76 -25.69 5.21
C PHE A 460 16.16 -24.90 3.98
N TYR A 461 17.15 -24.01 4.10
CA TYR A 461 17.63 -23.19 2.98
C TYR A 461 18.09 -24.03 1.80
N GLY A 462 18.91 -25.08 2.05
CA GLY A 462 19.38 -25.97 1.00
C GLY A 462 18.25 -26.74 0.29
N ASN A 463 17.27 -27.22 1.05
CA ASN A 463 16.12 -27.93 0.50
C ASN A 463 15.18 -27.03 -0.30
N LYS A 464 14.98 -25.78 0.15
CA LYS A 464 14.07 -24.83 -0.53
C LYS A 464 14.70 -24.17 -1.74
N GLN A 465 16.00 -24.14 -1.88
CA GLN A 465 16.71 -23.51 -3.00
C GLN A 465 16.29 -24.03 -4.38
N THR A 466 15.98 -25.31 -4.49
CA THR A 466 15.68 -25.98 -5.77
C THR A 466 14.19 -26.14 -6.06
N VAL A 467 13.31 -25.79 -5.13
CA VAL A 467 11.86 -25.84 -5.28
C VAL A 467 11.29 -24.43 -5.59
N ALA A 468 9.98 -24.34 -5.83
CA ALA A 468 9.34 -23.12 -6.28
C ALA A 468 9.64 -21.89 -5.39
N ILE A 469 9.67 -22.03 -4.06
CA ILE A 469 10.01 -20.96 -3.11
C ILE A 469 11.36 -20.31 -3.44
N GLY A 470 12.42 -21.09 -3.52
CA GLY A 470 13.76 -20.57 -3.82
C GLY A 470 13.89 -20.09 -5.27
N GLN A 471 13.23 -20.76 -6.21
CA GLN A 471 13.23 -20.36 -7.62
C GLN A 471 12.51 -19.01 -7.81
N LEU A 472 11.35 -18.78 -7.18
CA LEU A 472 10.61 -17.52 -7.23
C LEU A 472 11.39 -16.40 -6.55
N GLN A 473 12.06 -16.67 -5.44
CA GLN A 473 12.93 -15.69 -4.80
C GLN A 473 14.10 -15.30 -5.72
N ALA A 474 14.70 -16.24 -6.45
CA ALA A 474 15.75 -15.94 -7.42
C ALA A 474 15.25 -15.12 -8.63
N VAL A 475 13.96 -15.26 -9.00
CA VAL A 475 13.31 -14.40 -10.00
C VAL A 475 13.14 -12.98 -9.44
N LYS A 476 12.57 -12.84 -8.23
CA LYS A 476 12.40 -11.55 -7.53
C LYS A 476 13.72 -10.80 -7.44
N GLU A 477 14.79 -11.47 -7.01
CA GLU A 477 16.11 -10.85 -6.92
C GLU A 477 16.66 -10.39 -8.27
N SER A 478 16.46 -11.18 -9.31
CA SER A 478 16.89 -10.80 -10.65
C SER A 478 16.13 -9.57 -11.14
N MET A 479 14.82 -9.50 -10.93
CA MET A 479 14.01 -8.32 -11.27
C MET A 479 14.44 -7.10 -10.45
N SER A 480 14.66 -7.27 -9.15
CA SER A 480 15.14 -6.21 -8.29
C SER A 480 16.56 -5.74 -8.66
N ALA A 481 17.44 -6.67 -9.01
CA ALA A 481 18.81 -6.35 -9.42
C ALA A 481 18.86 -5.56 -10.75
N ALA A 482 17.89 -5.79 -11.65
CA ALA A 482 17.80 -5.06 -12.91
C ALA A 482 17.61 -3.55 -12.71
N ASN A 483 16.93 -3.15 -11.63
CA ASN A 483 16.65 -1.74 -11.32
C ASN A 483 17.75 -1.07 -10.46
N ARG A 484 18.78 -1.82 -10.02
CA ARG A 484 19.80 -1.29 -9.12
C ARG A 484 20.94 -0.62 -9.89
N PHE A 485 21.30 0.56 -9.43
CA PHE A 485 22.54 1.22 -9.82
C PHE A 485 23.69 0.82 -8.91
N THR A 486 24.89 0.78 -9.45
CA THR A 486 26.09 0.64 -8.62
C THR A 486 26.30 1.90 -7.79
N PRO A 487 26.98 1.84 -6.62
CA PRO A 487 27.24 3.02 -5.80
C PRO A 487 27.96 4.16 -6.57
N MET A 488 28.81 3.82 -7.54
CA MET A 488 29.48 4.81 -8.38
C MET A 488 28.49 5.49 -9.33
N GLN A 489 27.59 4.72 -9.96
CA GLN A 489 26.52 5.26 -10.80
C GLN A 489 25.59 6.15 -9.99
N GLU A 490 25.21 5.73 -8.78
CA GLU A 490 24.38 6.52 -7.86
C GLU A 490 25.02 7.86 -7.52
N ALA A 491 26.29 7.86 -7.13
CA ALA A 491 27.02 9.07 -6.83
C ALA A 491 27.13 10.00 -8.05
N THR A 492 27.37 9.43 -9.23
CA THR A 492 27.45 10.20 -10.49
C THR A 492 26.11 10.84 -10.85
N LEU A 493 25.01 10.09 -10.73
CA LEU A 493 23.67 10.60 -11.00
C LEU A 493 23.26 11.68 -10.00
N ALA A 494 23.53 11.49 -8.70
CA ALA A 494 23.24 12.49 -7.67
C ALA A 494 24.03 13.79 -7.89
N LEU A 495 25.31 13.70 -8.30
CA LEU A 495 26.11 14.87 -8.65
C LEU A 495 25.52 15.56 -9.90
N ALA A 496 25.16 14.78 -10.91
CA ALA A 496 24.56 15.31 -12.15
C ALA A 496 23.24 16.04 -11.84
N ASP A 497 22.37 15.47 -11.01
CA ASP A 497 21.10 16.10 -10.59
C ASP A 497 21.34 17.44 -9.91
N SER A 498 22.30 17.49 -8.99
CA SER A 498 22.70 18.74 -8.32
C SER A 498 23.19 19.79 -9.31
N LEU A 499 24.03 19.41 -10.26
CA LEU A 499 24.57 20.32 -11.25
C LEU A 499 23.50 20.77 -12.26
N ILE A 500 22.66 19.87 -12.74
CA ILE A 500 21.50 20.19 -13.62
C ILE A 500 20.62 21.23 -12.95
N LYS A 501 20.31 21.02 -11.66
CA LYS A 501 19.52 21.98 -10.88
C LYS A 501 20.21 23.34 -10.79
N ILE A 502 21.48 23.39 -10.45
CA ILE A 502 22.24 24.65 -10.36
C ILE A 502 22.25 25.38 -11.72
N MET A 503 22.44 24.65 -12.83
CA MET A 503 22.46 25.24 -14.17
C MET A 503 21.09 25.80 -14.55
N THR A 504 20.01 25.06 -14.30
CA THR A 504 18.64 25.50 -14.59
C THR A 504 18.25 26.70 -13.72
N ASP A 505 18.55 26.68 -12.41
CA ASP A 505 18.32 27.81 -11.52
C ASP A 505 19.12 29.06 -11.98
N SER A 506 20.36 28.87 -12.43
CA SER A 506 21.21 29.95 -12.94
C SER A 506 20.65 30.57 -14.24
N ILE A 507 20.12 29.74 -15.14
CA ILE A 507 19.48 30.24 -16.38
C ILE A 507 18.22 31.02 -16.00
N ALA A 508 17.38 30.53 -15.08
CA ALA A 508 16.17 31.23 -14.62
C ALA A 508 16.49 32.59 -13.99
N VAL A 509 17.51 32.66 -13.15
CA VAL A 509 17.98 33.93 -12.54
C VAL A 509 18.50 34.88 -13.63
N LEU A 510 19.32 34.39 -14.58
CA LEU A 510 19.86 35.20 -15.67
C LEU A 510 18.75 35.76 -16.56
N ASP A 511 17.77 34.94 -16.91
CA ASP A 511 16.58 35.33 -17.71
C ASP A 511 15.73 36.36 -16.95
N SER A 512 15.55 36.20 -15.65
CA SER A 512 14.84 37.18 -14.81
C SER A 512 15.55 38.53 -14.71
N LEU A 513 16.87 38.51 -14.53
CA LEU A 513 17.69 39.74 -14.52
C LEU A 513 17.68 40.47 -15.86
N TYR A 514 17.74 39.74 -16.95
CA TYR A 514 17.66 40.33 -18.30
C TYR A 514 16.29 40.93 -18.59
N ALA A 515 15.23 40.39 -18.06
CA ALA A 515 13.88 40.94 -18.19
C ALA A 515 13.70 42.30 -17.48
N THR A 516 14.53 42.61 -16.48
CA THR A 516 14.49 43.86 -15.73
C THR A 516 15.54 44.87 -16.17
N ASP A 517 16.71 44.40 -16.52
CA ASP A 517 17.86 45.19 -16.94
C ASP A 517 18.62 44.54 -18.12
N SER A 518 19.07 45.35 -19.08
CA SER A 518 19.89 44.83 -20.20
C SER A 518 21.27 44.41 -19.69
N ILE A 519 21.50 43.10 -19.58
CA ILE A 519 22.78 42.54 -19.15
C ILE A 519 23.70 42.41 -20.35
N SER A 520 24.88 43.04 -20.31
CA SER A 520 25.92 42.84 -21.32
C SER A 520 26.38 41.38 -21.35
N GLY A 521 26.39 40.77 -22.54
CA GLY A 521 26.81 39.39 -22.74
C GLY A 521 25.78 38.32 -22.31
N TYR A 522 24.51 38.70 -22.06
CA TYR A 522 23.43 37.80 -21.67
C TYR A 522 23.36 36.56 -22.58
N SER A 523 23.30 36.73 -23.91
CA SER A 523 23.18 35.62 -24.83
C SER A 523 24.37 34.64 -24.74
N THR A 524 25.57 35.16 -24.58
CA THR A 524 26.79 34.32 -24.43
C THR A 524 26.81 33.59 -23.11
N LEU A 525 26.42 34.23 -22.01
CA LEU A 525 26.35 33.59 -20.69
C LEU A 525 25.29 32.47 -20.69
N ARG A 526 24.13 32.76 -21.25
CA ARG A 526 23.04 31.78 -21.38
C ARG A 526 23.42 30.59 -22.23
N GLU A 527 24.04 30.83 -23.38
CA GLU A 527 24.52 29.79 -24.32
C GLU A 527 25.57 28.89 -23.66
N ASN A 528 26.48 29.44 -22.86
CA ASN A 528 27.49 28.69 -22.13
C ASN A 528 26.84 27.76 -21.07
N LEU A 529 25.84 28.25 -20.35
CA LEU A 529 25.08 27.45 -19.36
C LEU A 529 24.32 26.31 -20.05
N ILE A 530 23.66 26.58 -21.18
CA ILE A 530 22.95 25.58 -21.99
C ILE A 530 23.91 24.52 -22.55
N THR A 531 25.08 24.96 -23.06
CA THR A 531 26.09 24.03 -23.58
C THR A 531 26.61 23.11 -22.46
N THR A 532 26.85 23.65 -21.28
CA THR A 532 27.28 22.87 -20.11
C THR A 532 26.19 21.88 -19.67
N LEU A 533 24.92 22.32 -19.61
CA LEU A 533 23.77 21.49 -19.30
C LEU A 533 23.61 20.33 -20.30
N ASN A 534 23.75 20.61 -21.61
CA ASN A 534 23.66 19.58 -22.64
C ASN A 534 24.79 18.55 -22.52
N THR A 535 26.03 19.00 -22.24
CA THR A 535 27.16 18.10 -22.02
C THR A 535 26.92 17.18 -20.82
N LEU A 536 26.37 17.71 -19.74
CA LEU A 536 26.04 16.96 -18.56
C LEU A 536 24.92 15.94 -18.85
N ASN A 537 23.88 16.34 -19.58
CA ASN A 537 22.79 15.45 -20.00
C ASN A 537 23.29 14.31 -20.92
N VAL A 538 24.23 14.54 -21.82
CA VAL A 538 24.84 13.47 -22.62
C VAL A 538 25.57 12.46 -21.75
N THR A 539 26.27 12.92 -20.70
CA THR A 539 26.93 12.03 -19.74
C THR A 539 25.93 11.18 -18.99
N VAL A 540 24.84 11.79 -18.50
CA VAL A 540 23.75 11.08 -17.81
C VAL A 540 23.10 10.06 -18.73
N ALA A 541 22.75 10.45 -19.97
CA ALA A 541 22.12 9.56 -20.94
C ALA A 541 22.99 8.34 -21.26
N THR A 542 24.29 8.55 -21.43
CA THR A 542 25.24 7.45 -21.68
C THR A 542 25.25 6.46 -20.50
N LEU A 543 25.23 6.96 -19.26
CA LEU A 543 25.20 6.13 -18.06
C LEU A 543 23.87 5.37 -17.94
N LEU A 544 22.73 6.03 -18.20
CA LEU A 544 21.41 5.40 -18.19
C LEU A 544 21.28 4.31 -19.27
N GLN A 545 21.72 4.57 -20.49
CA GLN A 545 21.73 3.58 -21.58
C GLN A 545 22.58 2.34 -21.26
N GLN A 546 23.74 2.54 -20.61
CA GLN A 546 24.55 1.42 -20.13
C GLN A 546 23.84 0.61 -19.03
N HIS A 547 23.16 1.30 -18.12
CA HIS A 547 22.36 0.64 -17.09
C HIS A 547 21.20 -0.13 -17.71
N ASP A 548 20.43 0.47 -18.62
CA ASP A 548 19.27 -0.13 -19.25
C ASP A 548 19.64 -1.38 -20.06
N ALA A 549 20.76 -1.37 -20.77
CA ALA A 549 21.26 -2.56 -21.46
C ALA A 549 21.58 -3.72 -20.51
N ILE A 550 22.09 -3.43 -19.31
CA ILE A 550 22.32 -4.43 -18.26
C ILE A 550 20.98 -4.87 -17.65
N ALA A 551 20.06 -3.94 -17.43
CA ALA A 551 18.74 -4.20 -16.91
C ALA A 551 17.96 -5.15 -17.85
N ASP A 552 17.94 -4.87 -19.15
CA ASP A 552 17.29 -5.73 -20.15
C ASP A 552 17.85 -7.16 -20.14
N SER A 553 19.18 -7.29 -20.10
CA SER A 553 19.83 -8.59 -19.99
C SER A 553 19.42 -9.33 -18.71
N THR A 554 19.27 -8.59 -17.60
CA THR A 554 18.91 -9.13 -16.30
C THR A 554 17.42 -9.51 -16.23
N PHE A 555 16.53 -8.71 -16.85
CA PHE A 555 15.11 -9.06 -17.00
C PHE A 555 14.92 -10.28 -17.87
N ASN A 556 15.68 -10.42 -18.99
CA ASN A 556 15.66 -11.62 -19.81
C ASN A 556 16.12 -12.87 -19.02
N ALA A 557 17.14 -12.74 -18.17
CA ALA A 557 17.56 -13.81 -17.29
C ALA A 557 16.49 -14.15 -16.25
N ALA A 558 15.78 -13.15 -15.71
CA ALA A 558 14.65 -13.35 -14.81
C ALA A 558 13.49 -14.10 -15.51
N ALA A 559 13.19 -13.77 -16.77
CA ALA A 559 12.16 -14.45 -17.56
C ALA A 559 12.50 -15.93 -17.77
N LEU A 560 13.74 -16.26 -18.08
CA LEU A 560 14.21 -17.66 -18.19
C LEU A 560 14.08 -18.38 -16.86
N LYS A 561 14.48 -17.77 -15.74
CA LYS A 561 14.28 -18.34 -14.40
C LYS A 561 12.81 -18.57 -14.10
N ASN A 562 11.95 -17.58 -14.37
CA ASN A 562 10.51 -17.68 -14.11
C ASN A 562 9.86 -18.82 -14.94
N SER A 563 10.26 -18.99 -16.19
CA SER A 563 9.76 -20.08 -17.04
C SER A 563 10.10 -21.45 -16.47
N ALA A 564 11.26 -21.60 -15.83
CA ALA A 564 11.73 -22.85 -15.22
C ALA A 564 11.08 -23.18 -13.86
N VAL A 565 10.37 -22.24 -13.22
CA VAL A 565 9.67 -22.49 -11.96
C VAL A 565 8.59 -23.54 -12.15
N LEU A 566 8.56 -24.54 -11.26
CA LEU A 566 7.53 -25.58 -11.22
C LEU A 566 6.67 -25.39 -9.96
N PRO A 567 5.63 -24.54 -10.01
CA PRO A 567 4.80 -24.25 -8.85
C PRO A 567 3.86 -25.41 -8.55
N ALA A 568 3.62 -25.67 -7.26
CA ALA A 568 2.67 -26.67 -6.78
C ALA A 568 1.46 -26.05 -6.09
N GLU A 569 1.71 -24.97 -5.33
CA GLU A 569 0.70 -24.29 -4.50
C GLU A 569 0.10 -23.07 -5.20
N LEU A 570 -1.13 -22.69 -4.83
CA LEU A 570 -1.82 -21.54 -5.43
C LEU A 570 -1.02 -20.23 -5.34
N PRO A 571 -0.41 -19.87 -4.19
CA PRO A 571 0.43 -18.66 -4.12
C PRO A 571 1.61 -18.70 -5.10
N GLU A 572 2.24 -19.85 -5.28
CA GLU A 572 3.36 -20.02 -6.20
C GLU A 572 2.92 -19.90 -7.67
N ILE A 573 1.75 -20.47 -8.01
CA ILE A 573 1.15 -20.38 -9.34
C ILE A 573 0.86 -18.92 -9.68
N ASN A 574 0.20 -18.21 -8.76
CA ASN A 574 -0.11 -16.79 -8.93
C ASN A 574 1.16 -15.95 -9.08
N HIS A 575 2.16 -16.20 -8.24
CA HIS A 575 3.42 -15.46 -8.26
C HIS A 575 4.17 -15.65 -9.59
N LYS A 576 4.26 -16.89 -10.06
CA LYS A 576 4.84 -17.19 -11.39
C LYS A 576 4.13 -16.44 -12.51
N GLN A 577 2.79 -16.45 -12.51
CA GLN A 577 1.98 -15.78 -13.53
C GLN A 577 2.13 -14.27 -13.47
N VAL A 578 2.09 -13.68 -12.28
CA VAL A 578 2.25 -12.22 -12.12
C VAL A 578 3.66 -11.78 -12.49
N ASN A 579 4.69 -12.54 -12.11
CA ASN A 579 6.06 -12.28 -12.56
C ASN A 579 6.18 -12.26 -14.10
N GLU A 580 5.54 -13.20 -14.78
CA GLU A 580 5.53 -13.22 -16.24
C GLU A 580 4.89 -11.95 -16.81
N MET A 581 3.78 -11.51 -16.24
CA MET A 581 3.08 -10.28 -16.68
C MET A 581 3.87 -9.01 -16.36
N ILE A 582 4.59 -8.96 -15.24
CA ILE A 582 5.52 -7.86 -14.92
C ILE A 582 6.65 -7.82 -15.96
N LEU A 583 7.25 -8.95 -16.28
CA LEU A 583 8.33 -9.04 -17.27
C LEU A 583 7.85 -8.63 -18.66
N GLN A 584 6.65 -9.06 -19.07
CA GLN A 584 6.01 -8.60 -20.33
C GLN A 584 5.74 -7.09 -20.31
N TYR A 585 5.35 -6.54 -19.16
CA TYR A 585 5.16 -5.09 -19.03
C TYR A 585 6.49 -4.33 -19.19
N LYS A 586 7.55 -4.81 -18.57
CA LYS A 586 8.88 -4.18 -18.71
C LYS A 586 9.39 -4.23 -20.15
N GLU A 587 9.09 -5.29 -20.90
CA GLU A 587 9.48 -5.43 -22.32
C GLU A 587 8.58 -4.63 -23.28
N ASN A 588 7.24 -4.66 -23.06
CA ASN A 588 6.27 -4.22 -24.06
C ASN A 588 5.42 -3.02 -23.59
N GLY A 589 5.66 -2.51 -22.38
CA GLY A 589 4.94 -1.38 -21.78
C GLY A 589 3.47 -1.66 -21.43
N GLN A 590 2.72 -0.60 -21.24
CA GLN A 590 1.34 -0.64 -20.69
C GLN A 590 0.35 -1.46 -21.54
N GLY A 591 0.58 -1.60 -22.85
CA GLY A 591 -0.26 -2.42 -23.72
C GLY A 591 -0.32 -3.89 -23.32
N SER A 592 0.74 -4.43 -22.69
CA SER A 592 0.78 -5.80 -22.20
C SER A 592 -0.13 -6.02 -20.98
N ILE A 593 -0.28 -5.01 -20.10
CA ILE A 593 -1.21 -5.07 -18.97
C ILE A 593 -2.65 -5.18 -19.50
N SER A 594 -3.00 -4.37 -20.49
CA SER A 594 -4.34 -4.42 -21.11
C SER A 594 -4.61 -5.77 -21.77
N SER A 595 -3.62 -6.35 -22.42
CA SER A 595 -3.74 -7.69 -23.05
C SER A 595 -3.91 -8.80 -22.01
N ASN A 596 -3.31 -8.67 -20.83
CA ASN A 596 -3.39 -9.62 -19.72
C ASN A 596 -4.47 -9.28 -18.69
N PHE A 597 -5.34 -8.28 -18.96
CA PHE A 597 -6.30 -7.76 -17.99
C PHE A 597 -7.13 -8.85 -17.31
N ALA A 598 -7.70 -9.77 -18.09
CA ALA A 598 -8.58 -10.82 -17.55
C ALA A 598 -7.84 -11.75 -16.56
N ALA A 599 -6.61 -12.14 -16.87
CA ALA A 599 -5.81 -13.00 -16.02
C ALA A 599 -5.33 -12.25 -14.76
N LEU A 600 -4.86 -11.01 -14.91
CA LEU A 600 -4.50 -10.16 -13.78
C LEU A 600 -5.68 -9.91 -12.85
N PHE A 601 -6.85 -9.61 -13.41
CA PHE A 601 -8.06 -9.35 -12.65
C PHE A 601 -8.53 -10.59 -11.88
N ALA A 602 -8.43 -11.78 -12.49
CA ALA A 602 -8.75 -13.03 -11.82
C ALA A 602 -7.85 -13.30 -10.60
N ILE A 603 -6.57 -12.94 -10.67
CA ILE A 603 -5.65 -13.03 -9.52
C ILE A 603 -5.96 -11.91 -8.51
N ALA A 604 -6.13 -10.68 -8.97
CA ALA A 604 -6.37 -9.52 -8.11
C ALA A 604 -7.64 -9.64 -7.25
N GLN A 605 -8.64 -10.36 -7.72
CA GLN A 605 -9.88 -10.63 -6.98
C GLN A 605 -9.80 -11.76 -5.97
N GLN A 606 -8.71 -12.50 -5.92
CA GLN A 606 -8.54 -13.56 -4.92
C GLN A 606 -8.38 -12.99 -3.51
N CYS A 607 -8.67 -13.82 -2.51
CA CYS A 607 -8.29 -13.53 -1.13
C CYS A 607 -6.75 -13.48 -1.02
N PRO A 608 -6.14 -12.39 -0.54
CA PRO A 608 -4.68 -12.32 -0.42
C PRO A 608 -4.09 -13.45 0.44
N TYR A 609 -4.83 -13.90 1.46
CA TYR A 609 -4.35 -14.95 2.37
C TYR A 609 -4.29 -16.33 1.71
N SER A 610 -5.11 -16.58 0.69
CA SER A 610 -5.04 -17.84 -0.08
C SER A 610 -4.24 -17.69 -1.37
N GLY A 611 -4.32 -16.53 -2.02
CA GLY A 611 -3.64 -16.28 -3.29
C GLY A 611 -2.20 -15.78 -3.16
N GLY A 612 -1.78 -15.41 -1.94
CA GLY A 612 -0.43 -14.92 -1.65
C GLY A 612 -0.17 -13.47 -2.07
N PRO A 613 1.08 -12.99 -1.89
CA PRO A 613 1.49 -11.61 -2.22
C PRO A 613 1.24 -11.20 -3.67
N ALA A 614 1.22 -12.15 -4.59
CA ALA A 614 0.94 -11.92 -6.00
C ALA A 614 -0.42 -11.25 -6.26
N VAL A 615 -1.39 -11.42 -5.34
CA VAL A 615 -2.69 -10.73 -5.40
C VAL A 615 -2.50 -9.22 -5.33
N TYR A 616 -1.67 -8.75 -4.41
CA TYR A 616 -1.36 -7.32 -4.27
C TYR A 616 -0.55 -6.80 -5.46
N GLN A 617 0.38 -7.58 -5.99
CA GLN A 617 1.15 -7.20 -7.18
C GLN A 617 0.25 -7.09 -8.43
N ALA A 618 -0.70 -8.01 -8.60
CA ALA A 618 -1.69 -7.93 -9.69
C ALA A 618 -2.58 -6.67 -9.57
N ARG A 619 -2.98 -6.30 -8.34
CA ARG A 619 -3.71 -5.06 -8.07
C ARG A 619 -2.89 -3.82 -8.42
N ALA A 620 -1.60 -3.83 -8.06
CA ALA A 620 -0.69 -2.74 -8.37
C ALA A 620 -0.52 -2.54 -9.89
N LEU A 621 -0.36 -3.63 -10.65
CA LEU A 621 -0.31 -3.57 -12.11
C LEU A 621 -1.61 -3.03 -12.73
N LEU A 622 -2.76 -3.51 -12.25
CA LEU A 622 -4.06 -3.07 -12.77
C LEU A 622 -4.33 -1.59 -12.48
N GLU A 623 -3.82 -1.06 -11.39
CA GLU A 623 -3.98 0.36 -11.05
C GLU A 623 -3.37 1.31 -12.10
N LYS A 624 -2.37 0.84 -12.88
CA LYS A 624 -1.80 1.61 -14.00
C LYS A 624 -2.79 1.85 -15.14
N ILE A 625 -3.76 0.98 -15.33
CA ILE A 625 -4.74 1.08 -16.44
C ILE A 625 -6.16 1.37 -15.95
N ASN A 626 -6.46 1.02 -14.71
CA ASN A 626 -7.76 1.27 -14.10
C ASN A 626 -7.62 1.38 -12.58
N ASP A 627 -7.49 2.57 -12.06
CA ASP A 627 -7.36 2.86 -10.64
C ASP A 627 -8.70 2.90 -9.88
N THR A 628 -9.82 2.71 -10.58
CA THR A 628 -11.17 2.67 -9.97
C THR A 628 -11.57 1.29 -9.46
N LEU A 629 -10.75 0.24 -9.68
CA LEU A 629 -11.04 -1.13 -9.25
C LEU A 629 -11.05 -1.24 -7.72
N GLU A 630 -12.09 -1.84 -7.19
CA GLU A 630 -12.25 -2.11 -5.76
C GLU A 630 -12.08 -3.59 -5.45
N TYR A 631 -11.48 -3.87 -4.30
CA TYR A 631 -11.25 -5.23 -3.80
C TYR A 631 -11.81 -5.35 -2.37
N TYR A 632 -12.72 -6.29 -2.19
CA TYR A 632 -13.40 -6.51 -0.93
C TYR A 632 -12.86 -7.75 -0.24
N ASP A 633 -11.63 -7.66 0.31
CA ASP A 633 -10.91 -8.79 0.87
C ASP A 633 -11.70 -9.51 1.96
N ASP A 634 -12.41 -8.77 2.82
CA ASP A 634 -13.26 -9.36 3.84
C ASP A 634 -14.33 -10.30 3.26
N ALA A 635 -14.96 -9.89 2.17
CA ALA A 635 -16.01 -10.70 1.53
C ALA A 635 -15.40 -11.90 0.77
N VAL A 636 -14.29 -11.68 0.07
CA VAL A 636 -13.65 -12.72 -0.74
C VAL A 636 -12.97 -13.76 0.15
N CYS A 637 -12.29 -13.32 1.21
CA CYS A 637 -11.66 -14.23 2.17
C CYS A 637 -12.69 -15.03 2.98
N LEU A 638 -13.83 -14.43 3.32
CA LEU A 638 -14.97 -15.16 3.91
C LEU A 638 -15.49 -16.28 3.00
N GLN A 639 -15.59 -16.01 1.69
CA GLN A 639 -16.03 -17.00 0.69
C GLN A 639 -15.02 -18.15 0.56
N SER A 640 -13.75 -17.87 0.75
CA SER A 640 -12.68 -18.87 0.70
C SER A 640 -12.58 -19.72 1.97
N GLY A 641 -13.38 -19.45 3.01
CA GLY A 641 -13.44 -20.24 4.24
C GLY A 641 -12.80 -19.60 5.48
N ILE A 642 -12.24 -18.39 5.37
CA ILE A 642 -11.83 -17.61 6.53
C ILE A 642 -13.05 -16.91 7.11
N TYR A 643 -13.47 -17.35 8.29
CA TYR A 643 -14.48 -16.66 9.06
C TYR A 643 -13.82 -15.50 9.83
N ARG A 644 -13.98 -14.26 9.37
CA ARG A 644 -13.92 -13.13 10.27
C ARG A 644 -15.11 -13.25 11.24
N LEU A 645 -14.85 -13.65 12.45
CA LEU A 645 -15.76 -13.35 13.52
C LEU A 645 -15.83 -11.82 13.64
N MET A 646 -16.82 -11.21 13.00
CA MET A 646 -17.22 -9.86 13.40
C MET A 646 -17.60 -9.94 14.87
N THR A 647 -16.76 -9.36 15.72
CA THR A 647 -17.11 -9.17 17.14
C THR A 647 -18.09 -8.01 17.27
N THR A 648 -19.28 -8.19 16.77
CA THR A 648 -20.46 -7.63 17.41
C THR A 648 -20.98 -8.75 18.30
N ASP A 649 -21.31 -8.49 19.53
CA ASP A 649 -21.86 -9.35 20.59
C ASP A 649 -22.60 -10.65 20.19
N VAL A 650 -22.13 -11.36 19.20
CA VAL A 650 -22.68 -12.60 18.63
C VAL A 650 -22.09 -13.82 19.34
N ASN A 651 -21.23 -13.64 20.35
CA ASN A 651 -20.70 -14.76 21.16
C ASN A 651 -21.75 -15.60 21.85
N SER A 652 -23.02 -15.15 21.86
CA SER A 652 -24.16 -15.96 22.35
C SER A 652 -25.02 -16.54 21.22
N ILE A 653 -24.94 -16.06 19.97
CA ILE A 653 -25.84 -16.45 18.88
C ILE A 653 -25.22 -17.48 17.94
N ALA A 654 -23.92 -17.38 17.62
CA ALA A 654 -23.26 -18.24 16.63
C ALA A 654 -23.07 -19.68 17.11
N VAL A 655 -23.04 -19.94 18.42
CA VAL A 655 -23.04 -21.30 18.98
C VAL A 655 -24.45 -21.91 18.98
N ALA A 656 -25.49 -21.06 18.90
CA ALA A 656 -26.89 -21.48 18.94
C ALA A 656 -27.43 -21.92 17.57
N TYR A 657 -26.88 -21.41 16.43
CA TYR A 657 -27.43 -21.63 15.10
C TYR A 657 -26.38 -22.25 14.17
N ASP A 658 -26.27 -23.58 14.20
CA ASP A 658 -25.40 -24.32 13.28
C ASP A 658 -26.17 -25.43 12.57
N TYR A 659 -25.66 -25.90 11.42
CA TYR A 659 -26.25 -26.97 10.66
C TYR A 659 -25.18 -27.82 9.99
N LYS A 660 -25.53 -29.05 9.58
CA LYS A 660 -24.62 -29.96 8.87
C LYS A 660 -25.12 -30.24 7.47
N LEU A 661 -24.19 -30.48 6.55
CA LEU A 661 -24.44 -30.90 5.16
C LEU A 661 -23.98 -32.33 5.01
N ILE A 662 -24.90 -33.26 4.71
CA ILE A 662 -24.62 -34.70 4.67
C ILE A 662 -25.33 -35.32 3.46
N PRO A 663 -24.63 -35.99 2.53
CA PRO A 663 -23.18 -36.02 2.39
C PRO A 663 -22.61 -34.69 1.83
N ASN A 664 -21.37 -34.41 2.11
CA ASN A 664 -20.63 -33.35 1.48
C ASN A 664 -19.18 -33.83 1.29
N PRO A 665 -18.71 -34.12 0.09
CA PRO A 665 -19.35 -33.88 -1.22
C PRO A 665 -20.67 -34.62 -1.48
N ALA A 666 -21.54 -34.00 -2.28
CA ALA A 666 -22.84 -34.54 -2.67
C ALA A 666 -22.91 -34.80 -4.19
N SER A 667 -23.51 -35.93 -4.61
CA SER A 667 -23.67 -36.26 -6.03
C SER A 667 -25.12 -36.12 -6.54
N GLN A 668 -26.12 -36.42 -5.73
CA GLN A 668 -27.52 -36.34 -6.12
C GLN A 668 -28.35 -35.48 -5.18
N GLN A 669 -28.08 -35.56 -3.88
CA GLN A 669 -28.81 -34.86 -2.86
C GLN A 669 -27.93 -34.56 -1.65
N VAL A 670 -28.26 -33.51 -0.92
CA VAL A 670 -27.65 -33.12 0.34
C VAL A 670 -28.74 -32.89 1.39
N THR A 671 -28.54 -33.44 2.57
CA THR A 671 -29.37 -33.16 3.73
C THR A 671 -28.80 -31.98 4.50
N VAL A 672 -29.60 -30.94 4.69
CA VAL A 672 -29.29 -29.81 5.58
C VAL A 672 -29.92 -30.14 6.93
N ALA A 673 -29.12 -30.42 7.95
CA ALA A 673 -29.57 -30.82 9.30
C ALA A 673 -29.19 -29.77 10.34
N LEU A 674 -30.18 -29.19 11.01
CA LEU A 674 -29.98 -28.22 12.09
C LEU A 674 -29.47 -28.96 13.38
N ASN A 675 -28.53 -28.33 14.05
CA ASN A 675 -28.03 -28.80 15.36
C ASN A 675 -28.77 -28.15 16.55
N PHE A 676 -29.79 -27.35 16.25
CA PHE A 676 -30.63 -26.67 17.24
C PHE A 676 -32.13 -26.92 16.97
N THR A 677 -32.96 -26.55 17.90
CA THR A 677 -34.42 -26.58 17.71
C THR A 677 -34.88 -25.21 17.27
N ASN A 678 -35.49 -25.14 16.06
CA ASN A 678 -35.99 -23.89 15.51
C ASN A 678 -37.41 -23.62 15.97
N GLU A 679 -37.62 -22.47 16.60
CA GLU A 679 -38.95 -22.02 17.05
C GLU A 679 -39.71 -21.26 15.96
N GLU A 680 -39.06 -20.91 14.88
CA GLU A 680 -39.58 -20.25 13.68
C GLU A 680 -38.94 -20.87 12.43
N ALA A 681 -39.47 -20.56 11.24
CA ALA A 681 -38.89 -21.01 9.99
C ALA A 681 -37.47 -20.38 9.76
N VAL A 682 -36.52 -21.20 9.36
CA VAL A 682 -35.14 -20.79 9.06
C VAL A 682 -34.94 -20.83 7.57
N HIS A 683 -34.55 -19.72 6.99
CA HIS A 683 -34.36 -19.55 5.55
C HIS A 683 -32.92 -19.85 5.13
N PHE A 684 -32.77 -20.44 3.97
CA PHE A 684 -31.50 -20.78 3.37
C PHE A 684 -31.40 -20.29 1.94
N GLU A 685 -30.22 -19.78 1.54
CA GLU A 685 -29.89 -19.47 0.14
C GLU A 685 -28.72 -20.33 -0.31
N ILE A 686 -28.80 -20.88 -1.52
CA ILE A 686 -27.67 -21.54 -2.19
C ILE A 686 -27.14 -20.58 -3.25
N ARG A 687 -25.84 -20.32 -3.21
CA ARG A 687 -25.14 -19.45 -4.16
C ARG A 687 -23.96 -20.21 -4.79
N ASN A 688 -23.67 -19.88 -6.04
CA ASN A 688 -22.45 -20.36 -6.70
C ASN A 688 -21.21 -19.53 -6.29
N VAL A 689 -20.04 -19.90 -6.78
CA VAL A 689 -18.76 -19.19 -6.52
C VAL A 689 -18.75 -17.74 -7.00
N LEU A 690 -19.59 -17.37 -7.95
CA LEU A 690 -19.75 -15.99 -8.44
C LEU A 690 -20.74 -15.17 -7.59
N GLY A 691 -21.28 -15.77 -6.51
CA GLY A 691 -22.24 -15.12 -5.63
C GLY A 691 -23.68 -15.08 -6.19
N ALA A 692 -23.93 -15.63 -7.38
CA ALA A 692 -25.27 -15.70 -7.94
C ALA A 692 -26.16 -16.67 -7.13
N LYS A 693 -27.38 -16.25 -6.79
CA LYS A 693 -28.35 -17.09 -6.11
C LYS A 693 -28.84 -18.19 -7.06
N ILE A 694 -28.63 -19.44 -6.68
CA ILE A 694 -29.03 -20.63 -7.44
C ILE A 694 -30.37 -21.15 -6.94
N ASN A 695 -30.56 -21.17 -5.61
CA ASN A 695 -31.78 -21.69 -5.02
C ASN A 695 -32.03 -21.06 -3.65
N GLU A 696 -33.26 -21.15 -3.15
CA GLU A 696 -33.60 -20.80 -1.78
C GLU A 696 -34.65 -21.80 -1.23
N PHE A 697 -34.61 -22.04 0.07
CA PHE A 697 -35.54 -22.92 0.75
C PHE A 697 -35.65 -22.52 2.23
N ALA A 698 -36.66 -23.05 2.91
CA ALA A 698 -36.82 -22.88 4.34
C ALA A 698 -36.97 -24.23 5.06
N ILE A 699 -36.53 -24.28 6.29
CA ILE A 699 -36.83 -25.38 7.23
C ILE A 699 -37.87 -24.85 8.22
N ASP A 700 -39.08 -25.41 8.13
CA ASP A 700 -40.20 -24.98 8.94
C ASP A 700 -39.97 -25.24 10.43
N LYS A 701 -40.72 -24.49 11.29
CA LYS A 701 -40.68 -24.62 12.73
C LYS A 701 -40.78 -26.08 13.18
N GLY A 702 -39.87 -26.50 14.04
CA GLY A 702 -39.83 -27.84 14.63
C GLY A 702 -39.26 -28.93 13.70
N ILE A 703 -39.00 -28.65 12.45
CA ILE A 703 -38.32 -29.55 11.50
C ILE A 703 -36.82 -29.43 11.70
N LYS A 704 -36.12 -30.54 11.84
CA LYS A 704 -34.67 -30.56 12.06
C LYS A 704 -33.82 -30.73 10.81
N SER A 705 -34.41 -31.13 9.69
CA SER A 705 -33.64 -31.34 8.46
C SER A 705 -34.52 -31.30 7.21
N ILE A 706 -33.90 -30.94 6.11
CA ILE A 706 -34.48 -30.96 4.76
C ILE A 706 -33.49 -31.61 3.79
N VAL A 707 -34.00 -32.32 2.81
CA VAL A 707 -33.19 -32.90 1.72
C VAL A 707 -33.32 -32.04 0.48
N ILE A 708 -32.21 -31.60 -0.07
CA ILE A 708 -32.10 -30.79 -1.28
C ILE A 708 -31.51 -31.61 -2.40
N SER A 709 -32.18 -31.70 -3.54
CA SER A 709 -31.62 -32.30 -4.75
C SER A 709 -30.60 -31.37 -5.38
N VAL A 710 -29.43 -31.89 -5.72
CA VAL A 710 -28.36 -31.20 -6.43
C VAL A 710 -28.11 -31.72 -7.84
N ASN A 711 -29.01 -32.57 -8.35
CA ASN A 711 -28.87 -33.18 -9.68
C ASN A 711 -28.82 -32.15 -10.83
N ASN A 712 -29.42 -30.97 -10.64
CA ASN A 712 -29.44 -29.90 -11.63
C ASN A 712 -28.34 -28.85 -11.39
N TYR A 713 -27.38 -29.13 -10.51
CA TYR A 713 -26.29 -28.23 -10.26
C TYR A 713 -25.06 -28.74 -11.02
N ASP A 714 -24.32 -27.81 -11.61
CA ASP A 714 -23.05 -28.14 -12.23
C ASP A 714 -22.05 -28.65 -11.16
N GLN A 715 -21.12 -29.50 -11.57
CA GLN A 715 -20.03 -29.90 -10.70
C GLN A 715 -19.25 -28.67 -10.23
N GLY A 716 -19.07 -28.51 -8.91
CA GLY A 716 -18.38 -27.35 -8.37
C GLY A 716 -18.67 -27.07 -6.90
N ILE A 717 -18.29 -25.87 -6.51
CA ILE A 717 -18.45 -25.37 -5.15
C ILE A 717 -19.67 -24.44 -5.09
N TYR A 718 -20.48 -24.63 -4.07
CA TYR A 718 -21.63 -23.81 -3.72
C TYR A 718 -21.58 -23.41 -2.26
N PHE A 719 -22.25 -22.31 -1.91
CA PHE A 719 -22.36 -21.83 -0.54
C PHE A 719 -23.83 -21.85 -0.11
N ILE A 720 -24.11 -22.54 0.98
CA ILE A 720 -25.43 -22.54 1.61
C ILE A 720 -25.38 -21.55 2.76
N ARG A 721 -26.25 -20.55 2.74
CA ARG A 721 -26.34 -19.48 3.73
C ARG A 721 -27.62 -19.64 4.54
N MET A 722 -27.49 -19.76 5.85
CA MET A 722 -28.62 -19.72 6.77
C MET A 722 -28.95 -18.27 7.13
N ARG A 723 -30.21 -17.89 6.98
CA ARG A 723 -30.66 -16.51 7.20
C ARG A 723 -31.85 -16.45 8.18
N LYS A 724 -31.86 -15.43 9.02
CA LYS A 724 -32.97 -15.06 9.87
C LYS A 724 -33.07 -13.53 9.93
N ASP A 725 -34.26 -12.96 9.80
CA ASP A 725 -34.54 -11.52 9.85
C ASP A 725 -33.64 -10.67 8.93
N GLY A 726 -33.32 -11.21 7.75
CA GLY A 726 -32.44 -10.54 6.78
C GLY A 726 -30.93 -10.70 7.05
N LEU A 727 -30.54 -11.19 8.22
CA LEU A 727 -29.15 -11.43 8.60
C LEU A 727 -28.69 -12.83 8.21
N THR A 728 -27.46 -12.97 7.75
CA THR A 728 -26.82 -14.28 7.57
C THR A 728 -26.25 -14.75 8.90
N LEU A 729 -26.76 -15.86 9.41
CA LEU A 729 -26.32 -16.44 10.68
C LEU A 729 -25.16 -17.40 10.51
N ASN A 730 -25.15 -18.18 9.42
CA ASN A 730 -24.09 -19.16 9.15
C ASN A 730 -24.01 -19.44 7.64
N THR A 731 -22.83 -19.83 7.15
CA THR A 731 -22.60 -20.21 5.75
C THR A 731 -21.71 -21.45 5.71
N LYS A 732 -22.10 -22.47 4.93
CA LYS A 732 -21.27 -23.66 4.73
C LYS A 732 -21.04 -23.96 3.27
N LYS A 733 -19.86 -24.49 2.97
CA LYS A 733 -19.47 -24.91 1.63
C LYS A 733 -20.12 -26.27 1.33
N LEU A 734 -20.78 -26.35 0.17
CA LEU A 734 -21.25 -27.58 -0.44
C LEU A 734 -20.41 -27.88 -1.68
N ILE A 735 -19.88 -29.07 -1.77
CA ILE A 735 -19.17 -29.56 -2.95
C ILE A 735 -20.09 -30.50 -3.69
N VAL A 736 -20.42 -30.18 -4.94
CA VAL A 736 -21.20 -31.04 -5.84
C VAL A 736 -20.25 -31.78 -6.76
N ILE A 737 -20.37 -33.10 -6.78
CA ILE A 737 -19.64 -34.01 -7.66
C ILE A 737 -20.65 -34.77 -8.51
N GLN A 738 -20.38 -34.92 -9.79
CA GLN A 738 -21.19 -35.77 -10.69
C GLN A 738 -20.66 -37.18 -10.71
#